data_18790242c0fdf1cdb1ac1bbd4ea30094
#
_entry.id   18790242c0fdf1cdb1ac1bbd4ea30094
#
_cell.length_a   1.000
_cell.length_b   1.000
_cell.length_c   1.000
_cell.angle_alpha   90.00
_cell.angle_beta   90.00
_cell.angle_gamma   90.00
#
_symmetry.space_group_name_H-M   'P 1'
#
loop_
_entity.id
_entity.type
_entity.pdbx_description
1 polymer ?
#
loop_
_entity_poly.entity_id
_entity_poly.type
_entity_poly.pdbx_seq_one_letter_code
_entity_poly.pdbx_strand_id
1 'polypeptide(L)'
;MKFELKKIAAAVAAAVMAVSSSAVGASAEVISLTDRTTSEQSISYDIPENPEHPVLPDGYLEELLREAEEATGSYVQGEDGEFYYGDNYGNMSHINYWIKDRGQDFNEFDRVSNEIIAGMDPTWNDIIKAAYLHDYIVLNTTYDVSLKSTSAYDVLINGEGICQSYSMALWYLLEKVGIESRLVISSELNHEWNCVQLDGNWYMLDTTWDDDTWGDQSTMCYAGHEYFLKSNSAFGHTASDWYFSGGKKESALNTAVSTKFDNYAWTDCKTALVFRGNEYYYINKAEGLCRADTYNNHECLIDLTNLDWNYYGTGYSCILGYGDYILLNSPAAVYAYNINSRNLYEVFLLDDDTFTNQGSVVDMALNGNVLTYRLSTTPTPFYMFGETKRPYYDYNYVLNFNSNVDIAMVKDFVDRLYTIILDRPAEEAGLIDWASALASGENTSADIVYGLANSDEFKNKGLSNDEIIERMYRAMLGRASDASGKADWLDAMANGCTVNGIINGFSGSEEFANICSGYGISAGNITSCEARDKNVNLTAFVSRMYTKALGRAYDVSGLNDWTGDYLNGKATADKIAYGFILSQEFEGRNLSDEAYVDTLYRTFFDREPDASGKANWLYEMRRGASRKDVLDGFLGAQEFANLKASFGV
;
A
#
# COMPACT_ATOMS: atom_id res chain seq x y z
N MET A 1 -6.65 -13.32 -25.52
CA MET A 1 -5.70 -13.03 -24.45
C MET A 1 -5.55 -11.52 -24.17
N LYS A 2 -5.63 -10.64 -25.19
CA LYS A 2 -5.72 -9.17 -25.03
C LYS A 2 -6.99 -8.70 -24.30
N PHE A 3 -8.10 -9.39 -24.48
CA PHE A 3 -9.40 -9.11 -23.86
C PHE A 3 -9.37 -9.28 -22.32
N GLU A 4 -8.58 -10.20 -21.82
CA GLU A 4 -8.43 -10.46 -20.38
C GLU A 4 -7.58 -9.40 -19.67
N LEU A 5 -6.56 -8.85 -20.34
CA LEU A 5 -5.69 -7.82 -19.74
C LEU A 5 -6.40 -6.46 -19.60
N LYS A 6 -7.27 -6.09 -20.56
CA LYS A 6 -8.08 -4.87 -20.44
C LYS A 6 -9.25 -5.01 -19.45
N LYS A 7 -9.88 -6.18 -19.38
CA LYS A 7 -10.86 -6.47 -18.31
C LYS A 7 -10.22 -6.43 -16.92
N ILE A 8 -8.96 -6.86 -16.84
CA ILE A 8 -8.15 -6.71 -15.63
C ILE A 8 -7.84 -5.24 -15.38
N ALA A 9 -7.47 -4.44 -16.37
CA ALA A 9 -7.19 -3.01 -16.21
C ALA A 9 -8.44 -2.19 -15.80
N ALA A 10 -9.60 -2.48 -16.38
CA ALA A 10 -10.86 -1.81 -16.02
C ALA A 10 -11.34 -2.16 -14.60
N ALA A 11 -11.25 -3.44 -14.21
CA ALA A 11 -11.52 -3.87 -12.83
C ALA A 11 -10.50 -3.30 -11.84
N VAL A 12 -9.31 -2.96 -12.31
CA VAL A 12 -8.17 -2.46 -11.53
C VAL A 12 -8.27 -0.96 -11.30
N ALA A 13 -8.66 -0.15 -12.28
CA ALA A 13 -8.89 1.28 -12.05
C ALA A 13 -10.00 1.50 -11.00
N ALA A 14 -11.04 0.67 -10.98
CA ALA A 14 -12.07 0.68 -9.96
C ALA A 14 -11.58 0.13 -8.60
N ALA A 15 -10.67 -0.86 -8.59
CA ALA A 15 -10.14 -1.48 -7.36
C ALA A 15 -9.02 -0.65 -6.70
N VAL A 16 -8.19 0.04 -7.48
CA VAL A 16 -7.08 0.88 -6.96
C VAL A 16 -7.60 2.08 -6.18
N MET A 17 -8.83 2.53 -6.46
CA MET A 17 -9.45 3.64 -5.73
C MET A 17 -10.37 3.20 -4.57
N ALA A 18 -10.72 1.91 -4.47
CA ALA A 18 -11.64 1.39 -3.44
C ALA A 18 -10.96 0.75 -2.22
N VAL A 19 -9.62 0.65 -2.17
CA VAL A 19 -8.93 0.05 -1.02
C VAL A 19 -8.56 1.11 0.02
N SER A 20 -9.58 1.67 0.66
CA SER A 20 -9.48 2.15 2.02
C SER A 20 -10.25 1.19 2.92
N SER A 21 -9.57 0.29 3.59
CA SER A 21 -10.07 -0.68 4.60
C SER A 21 -10.37 -2.10 4.11
N SER A 22 -9.37 -2.98 4.12
CA SER A 22 -9.42 -4.28 4.81
C SER A 22 -8.13 -5.06 4.50
N ALA A 23 -7.32 -5.28 5.53
CA ALA A 23 -6.19 -6.19 5.49
C ALA A 23 -6.70 -7.63 5.44
N VAL A 24 -6.33 -8.36 4.38
CA VAL A 24 -6.35 -9.82 4.38
C VAL A 24 -4.98 -10.27 3.91
N GLY A 25 -4.26 -10.92 4.81
CA GLY A 25 -2.96 -11.51 4.52
C GLY A 25 -3.08 -12.64 3.51
N ALA A 26 -2.28 -12.57 2.46
CA ALA A 26 -1.93 -13.69 1.62
C ALA A 26 -0.40 -13.72 1.50
N SER A 27 0.19 -14.85 1.81
CA SER A 27 1.61 -15.11 1.64
C SER A 27 1.97 -15.00 0.16
N ALA A 28 2.82 -14.03 -0.20
CA ALA A 28 3.35 -13.87 -1.53
C ALA A 28 4.56 -14.79 -1.72
N GLU A 29 4.51 -15.70 -2.69
CA GLU A 29 5.70 -16.34 -3.23
C GLU A 29 6.50 -15.30 -4.02
N VAL A 30 7.78 -15.21 -3.73
CA VAL A 30 8.74 -14.37 -4.43
C VAL A 30 8.87 -14.90 -5.86
N ILE A 31 8.27 -14.22 -6.82
CA ILE A 31 8.49 -14.51 -8.25
C ILE A 31 9.77 -13.80 -8.67
N SER A 32 10.77 -14.60 -9.06
CA SER A 32 12.02 -14.09 -9.58
C SER A 32 11.79 -13.38 -10.92
N LEU A 33 12.62 -12.37 -11.22
CA LEU A 33 12.65 -11.54 -12.44
C LEU A 33 12.73 -12.31 -13.80
N THR A 34 12.38 -13.60 -13.84
CA THR A 34 12.58 -14.47 -15.02
C THR A 34 11.32 -14.78 -15.83
N ASP A 35 10.12 -14.36 -15.41
CA ASP A 35 8.92 -14.59 -16.20
C ASP A 35 8.69 -13.45 -17.20
N ARG A 36 9.29 -13.64 -18.39
CA ARG A 36 9.13 -12.77 -19.55
C ARG A 36 7.87 -13.14 -20.34
N THR A 37 6.92 -12.23 -20.45
CA THR A 37 5.90 -12.29 -21.50
C THR A 37 6.20 -11.23 -22.56
N THR A 38 6.80 -11.66 -23.66
CA THR A 38 6.94 -10.82 -24.86
C THR A 38 5.64 -10.86 -25.65
N SER A 39 5.03 -9.70 -25.90
CA SER A 39 3.91 -9.61 -26.85
C SER A 39 4.34 -8.81 -28.08
N GLU A 40 4.77 -9.51 -29.14
CA GLU A 40 4.87 -8.91 -30.47
C GLU A 40 3.48 -8.94 -31.13
N GLN A 41 2.92 -7.79 -31.43
CA GLN A 41 1.76 -7.70 -32.32
C GLN A 41 1.98 -6.64 -33.40
N SER A 42 2.01 -7.11 -34.64
CA SER A 42 1.94 -6.26 -35.82
C SER A 42 0.52 -6.30 -36.38
N ILE A 43 -0.21 -5.20 -36.30
CA ILE A 43 -1.42 -4.96 -37.08
C ILE A 43 -1.14 -3.70 -37.90
N SER A 44 -1.16 -3.79 -39.22
CA SER A 44 -1.08 -2.63 -40.10
C SER A 44 -2.52 -2.13 -40.38
N TYR A 45 -2.73 -0.87 -40.09
CA TYR A 45 -3.93 -0.16 -40.53
C TYR A 45 -3.52 0.88 -41.57
N ASP A 46 -4.30 1.02 -42.64
CA ASP A 46 -4.24 2.17 -43.54
C ASP A 46 -4.86 3.36 -42.80
N ILE A 47 -4.02 4.19 -42.23
CA ILE A 47 -4.43 5.41 -41.50
C ILE A 47 -4.48 6.55 -42.53
N PRO A 48 -5.55 7.38 -42.57
CA PRO A 48 -5.62 8.53 -43.46
C PRO A 48 -4.47 9.49 -43.25
N GLU A 49 -3.97 10.10 -44.34
CA GLU A 49 -2.93 11.11 -44.27
C GLU A 49 -3.39 12.33 -43.43
N ASN A 50 -2.90 12.40 -42.22
CA ASN A 50 -2.83 13.57 -41.32
C ASN A 50 -4.15 14.20 -40.84
N PRO A 51 -4.61 13.82 -39.65
CA PRO A 51 -5.08 14.80 -38.69
C PRO A 51 -4.38 14.69 -37.33
N GLU A 52 -4.24 15.80 -36.63
CA GLU A 52 -3.78 15.83 -35.23
C GLU A 52 -4.77 15.11 -34.28
N HIS A 53 -6.02 14.89 -34.73
CA HIS A 53 -7.10 14.25 -33.95
C HIS A 53 -7.97 13.34 -34.82
N PRO A 54 -8.67 12.31 -34.24
CA PRO A 54 -9.56 11.43 -34.97
C PRO A 54 -10.75 12.19 -35.57
N VAL A 55 -10.99 11.98 -36.86
CA VAL A 55 -12.11 12.58 -37.58
C VAL A 55 -12.91 11.48 -38.26
N LEU A 56 -14.22 11.48 -38.05
CA LEU A 56 -15.13 10.57 -38.74
C LEU A 56 -15.22 10.91 -40.26
N PRO A 57 -15.54 9.93 -41.13
CA PRO A 57 -15.87 10.24 -42.53
C PRO A 57 -17.02 11.24 -42.65
N ASP A 58 -17.01 12.05 -43.72
CA ASP A 58 -18.02 13.09 -43.93
C ASP A 58 -19.44 12.54 -43.82
N GLY A 59 -20.26 13.14 -42.97
CA GLY A 59 -21.67 12.74 -42.75
C GLY A 59 -21.89 11.45 -41.95
N TYR A 60 -20.81 10.76 -41.51
CA TYR A 60 -20.94 9.47 -40.82
C TYR A 60 -21.65 9.62 -39.46
N LEU A 61 -21.31 10.67 -38.70
CA LEU A 61 -21.96 10.93 -37.40
C LEU A 61 -23.46 11.24 -37.60
N GLU A 62 -23.82 12.08 -38.60
CA GLU A 62 -25.22 12.40 -38.91
C GLU A 62 -26.02 11.15 -39.30
N GLU A 63 -25.40 10.22 -40.03
CA GLU A 63 -26.05 8.96 -40.41
C GLU A 63 -26.27 8.06 -39.19
N LEU A 64 -25.27 7.91 -38.33
CA LEU A 64 -25.40 7.16 -37.06
C LEU A 64 -26.49 7.73 -36.15
N LEU A 65 -26.51 9.03 -35.99
CA LEU A 65 -27.50 9.71 -35.17
C LEU A 65 -28.92 9.53 -35.78
N ARG A 66 -29.05 9.63 -37.11
CA ARG A 66 -30.30 9.39 -37.80
C ARG A 66 -30.80 7.93 -37.66
N GLU A 67 -29.89 6.94 -37.79
CA GLU A 67 -30.22 5.52 -37.60
C GLU A 67 -30.71 5.24 -36.17
N ALA A 68 -30.04 5.82 -35.18
CA ALA A 68 -30.42 5.68 -33.79
C ALA A 68 -31.81 6.21 -33.48
N GLU A 69 -32.21 7.26 -34.12
CA GLU A 69 -33.49 7.91 -33.92
C GLU A 69 -34.62 7.29 -34.70
N GLU A 70 -34.38 6.83 -35.90
CA GLU A 70 -35.33 6.00 -36.63
C GLU A 70 -35.67 4.74 -35.81
N ALA A 71 -34.69 4.14 -35.13
CA ALA A 71 -34.88 2.99 -34.26
C ALA A 71 -35.70 3.33 -33.00
N THR A 72 -35.55 4.52 -32.45
CA THR A 72 -36.27 4.93 -31.20
C THR A 72 -37.65 5.53 -31.46
N GLY A 73 -38.01 5.83 -32.73
CA GLY A 73 -39.26 6.49 -33.08
C GLY A 73 -39.37 7.93 -32.62
N SER A 74 -38.24 8.56 -32.32
CA SER A 74 -38.16 9.92 -31.74
C SER A 74 -37.98 11.04 -32.74
N TYR A 75 -38.18 10.77 -34.01
CA TYR A 75 -38.01 11.74 -35.11
C TYR A 75 -39.14 12.77 -35.11
N VAL A 76 -38.82 14.03 -34.95
CA VAL A 76 -39.74 15.14 -35.13
C VAL A 76 -39.31 15.95 -36.34
N GLN A 77 -40.10 15.97 -37.39
CA GLN A 77 -39.88 16.85 -38.53
C GLN A 77 -40.26 18.29 -38.16
N GLY A 78 -39.30 19.22 -38.28
CA GLY A 78 -39.54 20.62 -38.03
C GLY A 78 -40.39 21.31 -39.10
N GLU A 79 -40.85 22.53 -38.84
CA GLU A 79 -41.65 23.34 -39.78
C GLU A 79 -40.88 23.71 -41.04
N ASP A 80 -39.53 23.63 -41.02
CA ASP A 80 -38.62 23.83 -42.14
C ASP A 80 -38.39 22.63 -43.03
N GLY A 81 -38.98 21.47 -42.65
CA GLY A 81 -38.85 20.21 -43.34
C GLY A 81 -37.63 19.38 -42.98
N GLU A 82 -36.76 19.91 -42.13
CA GLU A 82 -35.63 19.19 -41.56
C GLU A 82 -36.08 18.29 -40.39
N PHE A 83 -35.35 17.20 -40.17
CA PHE A 83 -35.62 16.31 -39.05
C PHE A 83 -34.78 16.72 -37.86
N TYR A 84 -35.40 16.86 -36.69
CA TYR A 84 -34.79 17.21 -35.44
C TYR A 84 -34.95 16.07 -34.44
N TYR A 85 -33.96 15.96 -33.58
CA TYR A 85 -33.94 14.96 -32.51
C TYR A 85 -35.04 15.25 -31.49
N GLY A 86 -35.85 14.26 -31.17
CA GLY A 86 -36.91 14.43 -30.17
C GLY A 86 -36.39 14.77 -28.78
N ASP A 87 -37.24 15.40 -27.95
CA ASP A 87 -36.93 15.94 -26.61
C ASP A 87 -36.33 14.96 -25.59
N ASN A 88 -35.94 13.76 -25.97
CA ASN A 88 -35.64 12.66 -25.07
C ASN A 88 -34.18 12.21 -25.11
N TYR A 89 -33.30 12.84 -25.90
CA TYR A 89 -31.90 12.44 -26.04
C TYR A 89 -31.07 12.66 -24.76
N GLY A 90 -31.50 13.54 -23.88
CA GLY A 90 -30.95 13.72 -22.52
C GLY A 90 -31.57 12.82 -21.45
N ASN A 91 -32.31 11.75 -21.81
CA ASN A 91 -32.94 10.87 -20.84
C ASN A 91 -32.17 9.56 -20.74
N MET A 92 -31.68 9.23 -19.55
CA MET A 92 -30.93 7.98 -19.27
C MET A 92 -31.63 6.70 -19.76
N SER A 93 -32.97 6.73 -19.95
CA SER A 93 -33.72 5.62 -20.54
C SER A 93 -33.38 5.36 -22.02
N HIS A 94 -32.87 6.33 -22.76
CA HIS A 94 -32.48 6.17 -24.16
C HIS A 94 -31.19 5.36 -24.31
N ILE A 95 -30.20 5.55 -23.44
CA ILE A 95 -28.99 4.69 -23.45
C ILE A 95 -29.39 3.23 -23.26
N ASN A 96 -30.34 2.94 -22.34
CA ASN A 96 -30.86 1.58 -22.16
C ASN A 96 -31.47 1.02 -23.42
N TYR A 97 -32.28 1.83 -24.14
CA TYR A 97 -32.88 1.39 -25.42
C TYR A 97 -31.80 1.15 -26.47
N TRP A 98 -30.87 2.08 -26.65
CA TRP A 98 -29.78 2.00 -27.62
C TRP A 98 -28.88 0.77 -27.42
N ILE A 99 -28.50 0.48 -26.18
CA ILE A 99 -27.71 -0.70 -25.84
C ILE A 99 -28.49 -1.99 -26.17
N LYS A 100 -29.76 -2.05 -25.80
CA LYS A 100 -30.62 -3.23 -26.08
C LYS A 100 -30.91 -3.44 -27.56
N ASP A 101 -31.10 -2.38 -28.31
CA ASP A 101 -31.37 -2.47 -29.75
C ASP A 101 -30.18 -3.07 -30.53
N ARG A 102 -28.95 -2.84 -30.02
CA ARG A 102 -27.72 -3.46 -30.51
C ARG A 102 -27.46 -4.87 -29.96
N GLY A 103 -28.40 -5.44 -29.23
CA GLY A 103 -28.25 -6.75 -28.59
C GLY A 103 -27.23 -6.81 -27.47
N GLN A 104 -26.85 -5.65 -26.92
CA GLN A 104 -25.91 -5.50 -25.79
C GLN A 104 -26.62 -5.60 -24.44
N ASP A 105 -25.93 -6.01 -23.38
CA ASP A 105 -26.51 -6.20 -22.04
C ASP A 105 -26.45 -4.92 -21.20
N PHE A 106 -27.61 -4.26 -21.08
CA PHE A 106 -27.71 -3.06 -20.23
C PHE A 106 -27.45 -3.34 -18.75
N ASN A 107 -27.74 -4.52 -18.25
CA ASN A 107 -27.48 -4.81 -16.83
C ASN A 107 -25.97 -4.91 -16.56
N GLU A 108 -25.19 -5.45 -17.50
CA GLU A 108 -23.72 -5.45 -17.44
C GLU A 108 -23.18 -4.03 -17.52
N PHE A 109 -23.70 -3.22 -18.43
CA PHE A 109 -23.34 -1.81 -18.58
C PHE A 109 -23.60 -1.00 -17.30
N ASP A 110 -24.81 -1.14 -16.73
CA ASP A 110 -25.17 -0.43 -15.48
C ASP A 110 -24.33 -0.91 -14.28
N ARG A 111 -24.05 -2.22 -14.19
CA ARG A 111 -23.18 -2.79 -13.16
C ARG A 111 -21.77 -2.19 -13.24
N VAL A 112 -21.14 -2.17 -14.41
CA VAL A 112 -19.80 -1.61 -14.60
C VAL A 112 -19.80 -0.11 -14.32
N SER A 113 -20.83 0.62 -14.78
CA SER A 113 -20.97 2.05 -14.46
C SER A 113 -21.04 2.30 -12.94
N ASN A 114 -21.76 1.46 -12.20
CA ASN A 114 -21.83 1.55 -10.74
C ASN A 114 -20.50 1.21 -10.07
N GLU A 115 -19.72 0.27 -10.60
CA GLU A 115 -18.39 -0.06 -10.13
C GLU A 115 -17.40 1.10 -10.33
N ILE A 116 -17.46 1.78 -11.49
CA ILE A 116 -16.65 2.99 -11.74
C ILE A 116 -16.98 4.08 -10.71
N ILE A 117 -18.27 4.33 -10.48
CA ILE A 117 -18.73 5.34 -9.51
C ILE A 117 -18.36 4.96 -8.07
N ALA A 118 -18.43 3.68 -7.72
CA ALA A 118 -18.03 3.19 -6.40
C ALA A 118 -16.52 3.38 -6.11
N GLY A 119 -15.70 3.57 -7.13
CA GLY A 119 -14.30 3.95 -7.00
C GLY A 119 -14.05 5.39 -6.58
N MET A 120 -15.08 6.24 -6.56
CA MET A 120 -14.97 7.64 -6.13
C MET A 120 -15.04 7.78 -4.61
N ASP A 121 -14.27 8.71 -4.06
CA ASP A 121 -14.47 9.16 -2.68
C ASP A 121 -15.76 10.00 -2.61
N PRO A 122 -16.72 9.64 -1.75
CA PRO A 122 -17.98 10.36 -1.64
C PRO A 122 -17.85 11.82 -1.18
N THR A 123 -16.69 12.22 -0.68
CA THR A 123 -16.37 13.60 -0.27
C THR A 123 -15.88 14.48 -1.41
N TRP A 124 -15.60 13.92 -2.60
CA TRP A 124 -15.14 14.68 -3.75
C TRP A 124 -16.19 15.68 -4.22
N ASN A 125 -15.72 16.88 -4.59
CA ASN A 125 -16.55 17.85 -5.27
C ASN A 125 -16.75 17.46 -6.76
N ASP A 126 -17.70 18.14 -7.41
CA ASP A 126 -18.08 17.77 -8.78
C ASP A 126 -16.97 17.99 -9.82
N ILE A 127 -16.02 18.91 -9.56
CA ILE A 127 -14.85 19.12 -10.43
C ILE A 127 -13.94 17.88 -10.41
N ILE A 128 -13.65 17.35 -9.22
CA ILE A 128 -12.84 16.14 -9.07
C ILE A 128 -13.56 14.91 -9.62
N LYS A 129 -14.87 14.79 -9.41
CA LYS A 129 -15.66 13.71 -10.01
C LYS A 129 -15.61 13.75 -11.53
N ALA A 130 -15.78 14.94 -12.13
CA ALA A 130 -15.71 15.10 -13.58
C ALA A 130 -14.31 14.74 -14.12
N ALA A 131 -13.23 15.17 -13.44
CA ALA A 131 -11.86 14.82 -13.82
C ALA A 131 -11.60 13.31 -13.73
N TYR A 132 -12.07 12.66 -12.66
CA TYR A 132 -11.95 11.22 -12.50
C TYR A 132 -12.66 10.44 -13.60
N LEU A 133 -13.89 10.83 -13.95
CA LEU A 133 -14.66 10.16 -15.01
C LEU A 133 -14.05 10.39 -16.39
N HIS A 134 -13.53 11.58 -16.64
CA HIS A 134 -12.76 11.91 -17.84
C HIS A 134 -11.56 10.98 -17.97
N ASP A 135 -10.67 10.96 -16.96
CA ASP A 135 -9.45 10.14 -16.96
C ASP A 135 -9.77 8.65 -17.06
N TYR A 136 -10.86 8.20 -16.39
CA TYR A 136 -11.29 6.80 -16.50
C TYR A 136 -11.57 6.42 -17.95
N ILE A 137 -12.32 7.24 -18.68
CA ILE A 137 -12.65 6.94 -20.10
C ILE A 137 -11.39 7.00 -20.96
N VAL A 138 -10.59 8.05 -20.84
CA VAL A 138 -9.36 8.21 -21.65
C VAL A 138 -8.39 7.04 -21.41
N LEU A 139 -8.20 6.61 -20.17
CA LEU A 139 -7.28 5.53 -19.82
C LEU A 139 -7.78 4.12 -20.24
N ASN A 140 -9.09 3.91 -20.33
CA ASN A 140 -9.67 2.59 -20.51
C ASN A 140 -10.29 2.38 -21.89
N THR A 141 -10.24 3.37 -22.76
CA THR A 141 -10.81 3.31 -24.10
C THR A 141 -9.73 3.50 -25.16
N THR A 142 -9.94 2.97 -26.33
CA THR A 142 -9.11 3.17 -27.52
C THR A 142 -10.00 3.56 -28.67
N TYR A 143 -9.59 4.55 -29.46
CA TYR A 143 -10.39 4.98 -30.60
C TYR A 143 -10.51 3.87 -31.66
N ASP A 144 -11.76 3.49 -32.01
CA ASP A 144 -12.03 2.45 -33.00
C ASP A 144 -11.99 3.02 -34.42
N VAL A 145 -10.83 2.92 -35.08
CA VAL A 145 -10.66 3.35 -36.49
C VAL A 145 -11.48 2.53 -37.49
N SER A 146 -12.03 1.37 -37.05
CA SER A 146 -12.94 0.58 -37.89
C SER A 146 -14.39 1.09 -37.88
N LEU A 147 -14.68 2.06 -37.03
CA LEU A 147 -15.96 2.74 -36.84
C LEU A 147 -17.14 1.82 -36.48
N LYS A 148 -16.90 0.71 -35.81
CA LYS A 148 -17.92 -0.27 -35.42
C LYS A 148 -18.41 -0.13 -33.98
N SER A 149 -17.58 0.46 -33.13
CA SER A 149 -17.83 0.60 -31.68
C SER A 149 -18.56 1.92 -31.41
N THR A 150 -19.89 1.93 -31.61
CA THR A 150 -20.69 3.17 -31.68
C THR A 150 -21.58 3.41 -30.46
N SER A 151 -21.49 2.60 -29.42
CA SER A 151 -22.32 2.74 -28.20
C SER A 151 -21.49 3.02 -26.96
N ALA A 152 -22.11 3.61 -25.93
CA ALA A 152 -21.50 3.76 -24.61
C ALA A 152 -21.10 2.40 -23.99
N TYR A 153 -21.78 1.32 -24.34
CA TYR A 153 -21.41 -0.04 -23.94
C TYR A 153 -20.02 -0.43 -24.48
N ASP A 154 -19.76 -0.10 -25.76
CA ASP A 154 -18.48 -0.44 -26.38
C ASP A 154 -17.32 0.24 -25.62
N VAL A 155 -17.51 1.49 -25.19
CA VAL A 155 -16.53 2.22 -24.38
C VAL A 155 -16.32 1.57 -23.02
N LEU A 156 -17.39 1.37 -22.23
CA LEU A 156 -17.22 0.94 -20.83
C LEU A 156 -16.95 -0.56 -20.68
N ILE A 157 -17.40 -1.39 -21.64
CA ILE A 157 -17.28 -2.85 -21.56
C ILE A 157 -16.19 -3.38 -22.50
N ASN A 158 -16.18 -2.91 -23.75
CA ASN A 158 -15.24 -3.39 -24.75
C ASN A 158 -13.92 -2.59 -24.75
N GLY A 159 -13.92 -1.38 -24.21
CA GLY A 159 -12.77 -0.48 -24.16
C GLY A 159 -12.40 0.08 -25.54
N GLU A 160 -13.38 0.20 -26.45
CA GLU A 160 -13.22 0.74 -27.79
C GLU A 160 -14.40 1.67 -28.13
N GLY A 161 -14.15 2.76 -28.85
CA GLY A 161 -15.23 3.67 -29.22
C GLY A 161 -14.84 4.69 -30.27
N ILE A 162 -15.85 5.38 -30.79
CA ILE A 162 -15.72 6.60 -31.60
C ILE A 162 -16.16 7.80 -30.78
N CYS A 163 -16.03 9.03 -31.27
CA CYS A 163 -16.36 10.26 -30.54
C CYS A 163 -17.76 10.21 -29.89
N GLN A 164 -18.77 9.74 -30.61
CA GLN A 164 -20.13 9.57 -30.11
C GLN A 164 -20.22 8.61 -28.92
N SER A 165 -19.55 7.46 -28.98
CA SER A 165 -19.58 6.49 -27.88
C SER A 165 -18.81 6.97 -26.65
N TYR A 166 -17.70 7.71 -26.83
CA TYR A 166 -16.96 8.39 -25.76
C TYR A 166 -17.84 9.42 -25.05
N SER A 167 -18.43 10.34 -25.82
CA SER A 167 -19.28 11.41 -25.29
C SER A 167 -20.52 10.86 -24.57
N MET A 168 -21.17 9.84 -25.11
CA MET A 168 -22.32 9.18 -24.50
C MET A 168 -21.97 8.44 -23.21
N ALA A 169 -20.82 7.77 -23.16
CA ALA A 169 -20.36 7.08 -21.94
C ALA A 169 -20.07 8.08 -20.82
N LEU A 170 -19.36 9.16 -21.15
CA LEU A 170 -19.09 10.22 -20.17
C LEU A 170 -20.37 10.92 -19.71
N TRP A 171 -21.26 11.28 -20.63
CA TRP A 171 -22.56 11.85 -20.31
C TRP A 171 -23.34 10.99 -19.32
N TYR A 172 -23.42 9.68 -19.56
CA TYR A 172 -24.15 8.76 -18.67
C TYR A 172 -23.52 8.70 -17.27
N LEU A 173 -22.20 8.64 -17.17
CA LEU A 173 -21.52 8.60 -15.89
C LEU A 173 -21.68 9.92 -15.10
N LEU A 174 -21.59 11.07 -15.78
CA LEU A 174 -21.79 12.40 -15.16
C LEU A 174 -23.20 12.54 -14.60
N GLU A 175 -24.23 12.20 -15.38
CA GLU A 175 -25.63 12.23 -14.95
C GLU A 175 -25.88 11.31 -13.75
N LYS A 176 -25.28 10.11 -13.73
CA LYS A 176 -25.40 9.18 -12.60
C LYS A 176 -24.82 9.74 -11.29
N VAL A 177 -23.84 10.63 -11.35
CA VAL A 177 -23.26 11.28 -10.16
C VAL A 177 -23.86 12.67 -9.88
N GLY A 178 -24.90 13.06 -10.62
CA GLY A 178 -25.64 14.31 -10.43
C GLY A 178 -25.00 15.55 -11.04
N ILE A 179 -24.09 15.37 -11.98
CA ILE A 179 -23.47 16.46 -12.75
C ILE A 179 -24.22 16.62 -14.08
N GLU A 180 -24.91 17.75 -14.24
CA GLU A 180 -25.66 18.05 -15.46
C GLU A 180 -24.70 18.15 -16.66
N SER A 181 -24.96 17.35 -17.69
CA SER A 181 -24.15 17.27 -18.90
C SER A 181 -25.04 17.19 -20.14
N ARG A 182 -24.56 17.74 -21.24
CA ARG A 182 -25.23 17.72 -22.55
C ARG A 182 -24.24 17.31 -23.64
N LEU A 183 -24.73 16.59 -24.63
CA LEU A 183 -23.96 16.23 -25.82
C LEU A 183 -23.96 17.40 -26.79
N VAL A 184 -22.81 17.71 -27.38
CA VAL A 184 -22.62 18.76 -28.39
C VAL A 184 -22.12 18.14 -29.67
N ILE A 185 -22.71 18.53 -30.79
CA ILE A 185 -22.41 18.00 -32.12
C ILE A 185 -21.99 19.15 -33.03
N SER A 186 -21.08 18.88 -33.95
CA SER A 186 -20.76 19.69 -35.12
C SER A 186 -20.73 18.83 -36.36
N SER A 187 -21.58 19.14 -37.32
CA SER A 187 -21.56 18.48 -38.64
C SER A 187 -20.34 18.92 -39.46
N GLU A 188 -19.86 20.14 -39.27
CA GLU A 188 -18.65 20.68 -39.93
C GLU A 188 -17.40 19.91 -39.49
N LEU A 189 -17.29 19.55 -38.20
CA LEU A 189 -16.19 18.73 -37.66
C LEU A 189 -16.45 17.23 -37.77
N ASN A 190 -17.71 16.82 -38.05
CA ASN A 190 -18.12 15.42 -37.94
C ASN A 190 -17.76 14.80 -36.60
N HIS A 191 -18.08 15.51 -35.51
CA HIS A 191 -17.58 15.22 -34.19
C HIS A 191 -18.62 15.50 -33.10
N GLU A 192 -18.54 14.73 -32.00
CA GLU A 192 -19.40 14.85 -30.81
C GLU A 192 -18.56 14.89 -29.54
N TRP A 193 -18.93 15.74 -28.59
CA TRP A 193 -18.29 15.92 -27.28
C TRP A 193 -19.30 16.33 -26.20
N ASN A 194 -18.85 16.67 -24.99
CA ASN A 194 -19.69 17.03 -23.87
C ASN A 194 -19.61 18.54 -23.52
N CYS A 195 -20.73 19.05 -23.01
CA CYS A 195 -20.83 20.33 -22.30
C CYS A 195 -21.35 20.03 -20.89
N VAL A 196 -20.60 20.39 -19.84
CA VAL A 196 -20.92 20.04 -18.44
C VAL A 196 -21.14 21.27 -17.61
N GLN A 197 -22.06 21.21 -16.63
CA GLN A 197 -22.34 22.31 -15.70
C GLN A 197 -21.65 22.07 -14.36
N LEU A 198 -20.74 22.97 -14.01
CA LEU A 198 -20.02 22.95 -12.73
C LEU A 198 -20.06 24.37 -12.12
N ASP A 199 -20.29 24.45 -10.81
CA ASP A 199 -20.38 25.71 -10.08
C ASP A 199 -21.35 26.73 -10.75
N GLY A 200 -22.43 26.24 -11.39
CA GLY A 200 -23.42 27.05 -12.09
C GLY A 200 -22.97 27.61 -13.45
N ASN A 201 -21.81 27.20 -13.95
CA ASN A 201 -21.28 27.58 -15.27
C ASN A 201 -21.13 26.34 -16.16
N TRP A 202 -21.23 26.55 -17.48
CA TRP A 202 -21.01 25.52 -18.47
C TRP A 202 -19.56 25.54 -18.97
N TYR A 203 -19.02 24.34 -19.25
CA TYR A 203 -17.67 24.11 -19.79
C TYR A 203 -17.71 23.01 -20.84
N MET A 204 -16.90 23.13 -21.90
CA MET A 204 -16.69 22.09 -22.91
C MET A 204 -15.69 21.05 -22.44
N LEU A 205 -15.89 19.79 -22.85
CA LEU A 205 -15.05 18.68 -22.45
C LEU A 205 -15.05 17.62 -23.54
N ASP A 206 -13.89 17.16 -24.01
CA ASP A 206 -13.75 16.19 -25.07
C ASP A 206 -12.76 15.07 -24.72
N THR A 207 -13.29 13.96 -24.25
CA THR A 207 -12.50 12.75 -23.94
C THR A 207 -11.91 12.08 -25.16
N THR A 208 -12.47 12.30 -26.35
CA THR A 208 -11.94 11.71 -27.59
C THR A 208 -10.64 12.40 -28.01
N TRP A 209 -10.60 13.73 -27.94
CA TRP A 209 -9.41 14.48 -28.34
C TRP A 209 -8.37 14.57 -27.20
N ASP A 210 -8.74 14.27 -25.98
CA ASP A 210 -7.80 14.07 -24.86
C ASP A 210 -7.22 12.64 -24.82
N ASP A 211 -7.75 11.69 -25.65
CA ASP A 211 -7.21 10.36 -25.88
C ASP A 211 -6.29 10.34 -27.11
N ASP A 212 -5.02 10.68 -26.92
CA ASP A 212 -3.98 10.71 -27.98
C ASP A 212 -3.50 9.29 -28.40
N THR A 213 -4.14 8.22 -27.93
CA THR A 213 -3.62 6.85 -28.17
C THR A 213 -3.90 6.30 -29.56
N TRP A 214 -4.79 6.90 -30.35
CA TRP A 214 -5.05 6.64 -31.78
C TRP A 214 -5.10 5.15 -32.19
N GLY A 215 -5.78 4.32 -31.41
CA GLY A 215 -5.83 2.90 -31.68
C GLY A 215 -4.56 2.14 -31.33
N ASP A 216 -3.53 2.78 -30.80
CA ASP A 216 -2.38 2.13 -30.20
C ASP A 216 -2.56 1.99 -28.68
N GLN A 217 -2.75 0.77 -28.21
CA GLN A 217 -2.91 0.42 -26.80
C GLN A 217 -1.58 0.36 -26.07
N SER A 218 -0.55 1.04 -26.57
CA SER A 218 0.79 0.96 -26.00
C SER A 218 0.95 1.76 -24.72
N THR A 219 0.08 2.73 -24.43
CA THR A 219 0.13 3.55 -23.21
C THR A 219 -0.85 3.06 -22.15
N MET A 220 -0.42 3.07 -20.89
CA MET A 220 -1.19 2.62 -19.73
C MET A 220 -1.58 3.77 -18.79
N CYS A 221 -0.80 4.86 -18.75
CA CYS A 221 -1.02 5.98 -17.84
C CYS A 221 -1.24 7.34 -18.55
N TYR A 222 -1.35 7.34 -19.87
CA TYR A 222 -1.53 8.57 -20.64
C TYR A 222 -2.98 9.06 -20.57
N ALA A 223 -3.18 10.32 -20.20
CA ALA A 223 -4.45 11.04 -20.30
C ALA A 223 -4.17 12.52 -20.58
N GLY A 224 -4.62 13.03 -21.72
CA GLY A 224 -4.58 14.44 -22.07
C GLY A 224 -5.61 15.23 -21.27
N HIS A 225 -5.39 16.55 -21.14
CA HIS A 225 -6.32 17.47 -20.49
C HIS A 225 -6.42 18.80 -21.23
N GLU A 226 -6.02 18.80 -22.50
CA GLU A 226 -6.05 20.00 -23.33
C GLU A 226 -7.47 20.47 -23.62
N TYR A 227 -8.41 19.49 -23.74
CA TYR A 227 -9.81 19.73 -24.01
C TYR A 227 -10.71 19.54 -22.78
N PHE A 228 -10.14 19.48 -21.58
CA PHE A 228 -10.88 19.28 -20.34
C PHE A 228 -11.32 20.60 -19.71
N LEU A 229 -12.63 20.80 -19.53
CA LEU A 229 -13.30 21.94 -18.88
C LEU A 229 -12.93 23.31 -19.48
N LYS A 230 -13.03 23.48 -20.77
CA LYS A 230 -12.69 24.73 -21.47
C LYS A 230 -13.89 25.65 -21.72
N SER A 231 -13.60 26.95 -21.81
CA SER A 231 -14.55 27.87 -22.42
C SER A 231 -14.64 27.64 -23.93
N ASN A 232 -15.75 28.09 -24.57
CA ASN A 232 -15.87 28.06 -26.03
C ASN A 232 -14.66 28.67 -26.76
N SER A 233 -14.08 29.75 -26.20
CA SER A 233 -12.96 30.46 -26.82
C SER A 233 -11.62 29.73 -26.70
N ALA A 234 -11.45 28.87 -25.71
CA ALA A 234 -10.21 28.14 -25.43
C ALA A 234 -10.28 26.66 -25.86
N PHE A 235 -11.45 26.18 -26.28
CA PHE A 235 -11.69 24.77 -26.57
C PHE A 235 -10.97 24.24 -27.82
N GLY A 236 -10.58 25.15 -28.75
CA GLY A 236 -9.78 24.75 -29.91
C GLY A 236 -10.58 24.21 -31.10
N HIS A 237 -11.84 23.83 -30.93
CA HIS A 237 -12.72 23.37 -32.01
C HIS A 237 -13.12 24.57 -32.88
N THR A 238 -12.77 24.55 -34.16
CA THR A 238 -12.87 25.72 -35.06
C THR A 238 -14.18 25.83 -35.84
N ALA A 239 -15.08 24.84 -35.73
CA ALA A 239 -16.37 24.87 -36.43
C ALA A 239 -17.32 25.93 -35.89
N SER A 240 -18.26 26.35 -36.74
CA SER A 240 -19.24 27.39 -36.44
C SER A 240 -20.65 26.87 -36.18
N ASP A 241 -20.85 25.56 -36.30
CA ASP A 241 -22.16 24.90 -36.31
C ASP A 241 -22.43 24.06 -35.07
N TRP A 242 -21.90 24.45 -33.89
CA TRP A 242 -22.12 23.70 -32.64
C TRP A 242 -23.58 23.76 -32.19
N TYR A 243 -24.17 22.62 -31.94
CA TYR A 243 -25.53 22.51 -31.43
C TYR A 243 -25.66 21.36 -30.41
N PHE A 244 -26.60 21.49 -29.50
CA PHE A 244 -26.90 20.40 -28.56
C PHE A 244 -27.65 19.27 -29.25
N SER A 245 -27.25 18.05 -28.98
CA SER A 245 -27.97 16.85 -29.36
C SER A 245 -29.28 16.74 -28.59
N GLY A 246 -30.33 16.33 -29.26
CA GLY A 246 -31.65 16.13 -28.66
C GLY A 246 -32.56 17.37 -28.71
N GLY A 247 -33.49 17.42 -29.69
CA GLY A 247 -34.46 18.48 -29.82
C GLY A 247 -34.21 19.45 -30.97
N LYS A 248 -34.80 20.66 -30.90
CA LYS A 248 -34.50 21.71 -31.87
C LYS A 248 -33.02 22.05 -31.83
N LYS A 249 -32.41 22.29 -33.01
CA LYS A 249 -31.01 22.78 -33.08
C LYS A 249 -30.84 24.02 -32.17
N GLU A 250 -30.55 23.78 -30.92
CA GLU A 250 -30.18 24.82 -29.96
C GLU A 250 -28.67 24.99 -30.05
N SER A 251 -28.24 26.23 -30.40
CA SER A 251 -26.81 26.49 -30.53
C SER A 251 -26.08 26.31 -29.21
N ALA A 252 -25.03 25.51 -29.21
CA ALA A 252 -24.11 25.35 -28.09
C ALA A 252 -23.02 26.43 -28.09
N LEU A 253 -22.86 27.17 -29.20
CA LEU A 253 -21.98 28.32 -29.26
C LEU A 253 -22.37 29.39 -28.22
N ASN A 254 -21.38 29.87 -27.49
CA ASN A 254 -21.52 30.82 -26.39
C ASN A 254 -22.21 30.26 -25.12
N THR A 255 -22.33 28.97 -24.94
CA THR A 255 -22.85 28.37 -23.72
C THR A 255 -21.73 28.29 -22.64
N ALA A 256 -20.55 27.81 -22.98
CA ALA A 256 -19.41 27.71 -22.08
C ALA A 256 -18.61 29.05 -22.15
N VAL A 257 -19.06 30.05 -21.42
CA VAL A 257 -18.45 31.40 -21.44
C VAL A 257 -17.46 31.65 -20.30
N SER A 258 -17.46 30.76 -19.29
CA SER A 258 -16.56 30.89 -18.14
C SER A 258 -15.15 30.43 -18.51
N THR A 259 -14.17 31.29 -18.31
CA THR A 259 -12.74 31.04 -18.58
C THR A 259 -12.00 30.51 -17.35
N LYS A 260 -12.74 30.11 -16.29
CA LYS A 260 -12.17 29.70 -15.00
C LYS A 260 -11.11 28.61 -15.16
N PHE A 261 -11.32 27.64 -16.05
CA PHE A 261 -10.47 26.48 -16.22
C PHE A 261 -9.59 26.50 -17.48
N ASP A 262 -9.62 27.57 -18.29
CA ASP A 262 -8.91 27.62 -19.57
C ASP A 262 -7.39 27.42 -19.45
N ASN A 263 -6.80 27.94 -18.36
CA ASN A 263 -5.38 27.84 -18.05
C ASN A 263 -5.17 27.18 -16.68
N TYR A 264 -5.88 26.10 -16.40
CA TYR A 264 -5.75 25.39 -15.15
C TYR A 264 -4.47 24.53 -15.14
N ALA A 265 -4.01 24.18 -13.95
CA ALA A 265 -2.78 23.44 -13.75
C ALA A 265 -2.73 22.10 -14.53
N TRP A 266 -3.87 21.45 -14.74
CA TRP A 266 -3.94 20.21 -15.52
C TRP A 266 -3.84 20.39 -17.05
N THR A 267 -4.02 21.60 -17.60
CA THR A 267 -4.16 21.81 -19.06
C THR A 267 -3.02 21.22 -19.88
N ASP A 268 -1.79 21.33 -19.39
CA ASP A 268 -0.60 20.77 -20.06
C ASP A 268 -0.25 19.36 -19.56
N CYS A 269 -1.08 18.76 -18.72
CA CYS A 269 -0.85 17.42 -18.19
C CYS A 269 -1.18 16.35 -19.25
N LYS A 270 -0.27 15.41 -19.43
CA LYS A 270 -0.38 14.28 -20.37
C LYS A 270 -0.44 12.94 -19.66
N THR A 271 -0.64 12.93 -18.35
CA THR A 271 -0.81 11.73 -17.53
C THR A 271 -2.10 11.82 -16.73
N ALA A 272 -2.61 10.67 -16.29
CA ALA A 272 -3.73 10.64 -15.36
C ALA A 272 -3.48 11.49 -14.12
N LEU A 273 -4.54 12.03 -13.56
CA LEU A 273 -4.49 12.73 -12.28
C LEU A 273 -4.64 11.73 -11.12
N VAL A 274 -3.86 11.89 -10.06
CA VAL A 274 -4.03 11.10 -8.85
C VAL A 274 -4.73 11.92 -7.78
N PHE A 275 -5.94 11.54 -7.43
CA PHE A 275 -6.80 12.30 -6.53
C PHE A 275 -6.61 11.92 -5.06
N ARG A 276 -6.60 12.93 -4.16
CA ARG A 276 -6.62 12.76 -2.71
C ARG A 276 -7.51 13.84 -2.08
N GLY A 277 -8.69 13.46 -1.62
CA GLY A 277 -9.70 14.44 -1.23
C GLY A 277 -10.04 15.36 -2.40
N ASN A 278 -10.04 16.67 -2.18
CA ASN A 278 -10.27 17.66 -3.23
C ASN A 278 -8.98 18.26 -3.82
N GLU A 279 -7.88 17.55 -3.70
CA GLU A 279 -6.59 17.85 -4.32
C GLU A 279 -6.26 16.76 -5.36
N TYR A 280 -5.41 17.11 -6.32
CA TYR A 280 -4.89 16.17 -7.31
C TYR A 280 -3.38 16.38 -7.50
N TYR A 281 -2.71 15.25 -7.77
CA TYR A 281 -1.31 15.20 -8.12
C TYR A 281 -1.18 14.96 -9.61
N TYR A 282 -0.23 15.64 -10.24
CA TYR A 282 -0.06 15.62 -11.69
C TYR A 282 1.39 15.90 -12.08
N ILE A 283 1.75 15.59 -13.32
CA ILE A 283 3.05 15.93 -13.88
C ILE A 283 2.94 17.20 -14.71
N ASN A 284 3.65 18.24 -14.28
CA ASN A 284 3.89 19.45 -15.08
C ASN A 284 5.22 19.28 -15.83
N LYS A 285 5.19 19.32 -17.16
CA LYS A 285 6.40 19.14 -17.99
C LYS A 285 7.51 20.16 -17.76
N ALA A 286 7.19 21.32 -17.20
CA ALA A 286 8.14 22.40 -16.92
C ALA A 286 8.64 22.40 -15.47
N GLU A 287 7.93 21.74 -14.55
CA GLU A 287 8.22 21.79 -13.11
C GLU A 287 8.46 20.40 -12.50
N GLY A 288 7.67 19.40 -12.90
CA GLY A 288 7.77 18.02 -12.39
C GLY A 288 6.52 17.53 -11.69
N LEU A 289 6.67 16.76 -10.59
CA LEU A 289 5.53 16.31 -9.78
C LEU A 289 4.97 17.48 -8.99
N CYS A 290 3.72 17.81 -9.25
CA CYS A 290 3.00 18.90 -8.61
C CYS A 290 1.74 18.41 -7.91
N ARG A 291 1.24 19.20 -6.97
CA ARG A 291 -0.06 19.06 -6.34
C ARG A 291 -0.86 20.34 -6.59
N ALA A 292 -2.14 20.22 -6.87
CA ALA A 292 -3.05 21.36 -6.94
C ALA A 292 -4.41 21.03 -6.31
N ASP A 293 -5.15 22.09 -5.96
CA ASP A 293 -6.55 22.02 -5.55
C ASP A 293 -7.49 22.54 -6.67
N THR A 294 -8.79 22.42 -6.42
CA THR A 294 -9.83 22.90 -7.35
C THR A 294 -9.97 24.43 -7.43
N TYR A 295 -9.12 25.19 -6.73
CA TYR A 295 -8.97 26.64 -6.84
C TYR A 295 -7.72 27.03 -7.62
N ASN A 296 -7.01 26.06 -8.19
CA ASN A 296 -5.73 26.24 -8.91
C ASN A 296 -4.57 26.71 -8.02
N ASN A 297 -4.65 26.48 -6.70
CA ASN A 297 -3.48 26.64 -5.87
C ASN A 297 -2.58 25.42 -6.10
N HIS A 298 -1.39 25.64 -6.70
CA HIS A 298 -0.48 24.56 -7.01
C HIS A 298 0.87 24.71 -6.28
N GLU A 299 1.52 23.56 -6.07
CA GLU A 299 2.84 23.44 -5.45
C GLU A 299 3.65 22.40 -6.22
N CYS A 300 4.85 22.74 -6.67
CA CYS A 300 5.81 21.76 -7.16
C CYS A 300 6.41 21.00 -5.97
N LEU A 301 6.33 19.67 -6.00
CA LEU A 301 6.79 18.78 -4.94
C LEU A 301 8.16 18.19 -5.23
N ILE A 302 8.40 17.83 -6.50
CA ILE A 302 9.66 17.26 -6.98
C ILE A 302 9.96 17.87 -8.36
N ASP A 303 11.13 18.46 -8.48
CA ASP A 303 11.65 18.94 -9.77
C ASP A 303 12.11 17.74 -10.63
N LEU A 304 11.44 17.52 -11.76
CA LEU A 304 11.78 16.49 -12.74
C LEU A 304 12.53 17.04 -13.96
N THR A 305 13.00 18.25 -13.91
CA THR A 305 13.69 18.91 -15.05
C THR A 305 15.17 18.56 -15.15
N ASN A 306 15.73 17.86 -14.16
CA ASN A 306 17.11 17.40 -14.20
C ASN A 306 17.31 16.24 -15.20
N LEU A 307 18.58 15.86 -15.48
CA LEU A 307 18.93 14.85 -16.48
C LEU A 307 18.34 13.45 -16.17
N ASP A 308 18.19 13.10 -14.90
CA ASP A 308 17.69 11.77 -14.49
C ASP A 308 16.21 11.58 -14.80
N TRP A 309 15.47 12.69 -14.96
CA TRP A 309 14.03 12.70 -15.24
C TRP A 309 13.68 13.23 -16.63
N ASN A 310 14.69 13.42 -17.48
CA ASN A 310 14.50 14.10 -18.75
C ASN A 310 14.36 13.11 -19.90
N TYR A 311 13.19 13.11 -20.53
CA TYR A 311 12.90 12.42 -21.77
C TYR A 311 12.91 13.44 -22.92
N TYR A 312 13.90 13.40 -23.80
CA TYR A 312 14.03 14.32 -24.95
C TYR A 312 13.95 15.82 -24.59
N GLY A 313 14.52 16.20 -23.48
CA GLY A 313 14.55 17.60 -23.06
C GLY A 313 13.28 18.07 -22.33
N THR A 314 12.39 17.15 -21.95
CA THR A 314 11.16 17.47 -21.21
C THR A 314 11.06 16.59 -19.97
N GLY A 315 10.79 17.17 -18.81
CA GLY A 315 10.43 16.42 -17.61
C GLY A 315 9.12 15.65 -17.85
N TYR A 316 9.17 14.35 -17.63
CA TYR A 316 8.02 13.48 -17.75
C TYR A 316 8.09 12.31 -16.77
N SER A 317 6.96 11.87 -16.30
CA SER A 317 6.82 10.65 -15.52
C SER A 317 5.38 10.16 -15.58
N CYS A 318 5.14 8.86 -15.70
CA CYS A 318 3.86 8.30 -15.29
C CYS A 318 3.66 8.47 -13.80
N ILE A 319 2.43 8.64 -13.36
CA ILE A 319 2.08 8.65 -11.95
C ILE A 319 0.91 7.73 -11.65
N LEU A 320 0.99 7.05 -10.50
CA LEU A 320 -0.06 6.16 -10.01
C LEU A 320 -0.25 6.36 -8.50
N GLY A 321 -1.47 6.27 -8.03
CA GLY A 321 -1.76 6.32 -6.59
C GLY A 321 -1.62 4.94 -5.93
N TYR A 322 -0.87 4.84 -4.82
CA TYR A 322 -0.78 3.65 -4.01
C TYR A 322 -0.87 3.99 -2.51
N GLY A 323 -2.07 3.99 -1.95
CA GLY A 323 -2.30 4.46 -0.59
C GLY A 323 -1.80 5.88 -0.37
N ASP A 324 -0.90 6.10 0.59
CA ASP A 324 -0.28 7.39 0.87
C ASP A 324 0.89 7.73 -0.08
N TYR A 325 1.09 6.95 -1.14
CA TYR A 325 2.16 7.18 -2.09
C TYR A 325 1.66 7.59 -3.46
N ILE A 326 2.46 8.42 -4.11
CA ILE A 326 2.46 8.63 -5.56
C ILE A 326 3.65 7.86 -6.12
N LEU A 327 3.39 6.81 -6.88
CA LEU A 327 4.42 6.12 -7.65
C LEU A 327 4.73 6.95 -8.89
N LEU A 328 6.00 7.08 -9.21
CA LEU A 328 6.47 7.80 -10.40
C LEU A 328 7.75 7.16 -10.93
N ASN A 329 8.06 7.36 -12.20
CA ASN A 329 9.24 6.79 -12.83
C ASN A 329 10.19 7.84 -13.41
N SER A 330 11.49 7.58 -13.32
CA SER A 330 12.50 8.13 -14.22
C SER A 330 12.74 7.16 -15.38
N PRO A 331 13.58 7.50 -16.37
CA PRO A 331 13.98 6.57 -17.40
C PRO A 331 14.54 5.25 -16.87
N ALA A 332 15.25 5.27 -15.75
CA ALA A 332 15.98 4.12 -15.22
C ALA A 332 15.37 3.51 -13.94
N ALA A 333 14.42 4.15 -13.30
CA ALA A 333 13.95 3.73 -11.97
C ALA A 333 12.47 4.02 -11.76
N VAL A 334 11.89 3.36 -10.74
CA VAL A 334 10.59 3.71 -10.18
C VAL A 334 10.77 4.16 -8.74
N TYR A 335 10.03 5.18 -8.38
CA TYR A 335 10.05 5.82 -7.07
C TYR A 335 8.65 5.86 -6.45
N ALA A 336 8.60 5.98 -5.14
CA ALA A 336 7.39 6.21 -4.35
C ALA A 336 7.55 7.50 -3.53
N TYR A 337 6.74 8.51 -3.80
CA TYR A 337 6.67 9.75 -3.03
C TYR A 337 5.57 9.64 -1.99
N ASN A 338 5.93 9.71 -0.71
CA ASN A 338 4.94 9.70 0.38
C ASN A 338 4.36 11.11 0.57
N ILE A 339 3.03 11.24 0.45
CA ILE A 339 2.34 12.53 0.49
C ILE A 339 2.33 13.19 1.88
N ASN A 340 2.47 12.40 2.95
CA ASN A 340 2.42 12.88 4.33
C ASN A 340 3.79 13.36 4.81
N SER A 341 4.83 12.54 4.63
CA SER A 341 6.20 12.87 5.03
C SER A 341 6.96 13.69 3.99
N ARG A 342 6.49 13.73 2.73
CA ARG A 342 7.15 14.36 1.58
C ARG A 342 8.51 13.74 1.22
N ASN A 343 8.74 12.49 1.63
CA ASN A 343 9.95 11.75 1.30
C ASN A 343 9.78 11.00 -0.04
N LEU A 344 10.85 10.97 -0.80
CA LEU A 344 10.96 10.17 -2.03
C LEU A 344 11.77 8.91 -1.72
N TYR A 345 11.23 7.75 -2.08
CA TYR A 345 11.83 6.44 -1.89
C TYR A 345 12.04 5.77 -3.26
N GLU A 346 13.21 5.19 -3.49
CA GLU A 346 13.47 4.37 -4.67
C GLU A 346 12.85 2.97 -4.47
N VAL A 347 11.92 2.59 -5.34
CA VAL A 347 11.28 1.28 -5.34
C VAL A 347 12.20 0.25 -5.97
N PHE A 348 12.73 0.58 -7.16
CA PHE A 348 13.80 -0.18 -7.81
C PHE A 348 14.52 0.68 -8.85
N LEU A 349 15.77 0.28 -9.15
CA LEU A 349 16.60 0.79 -10.22
C LEU A 349 16.84 -0.34 -11.24
N LEU A 350 16.72 -0.04 -12.55
CA LEU A 350 17.08 -0.96 -13.60
C LEU A 350 18.59 -1.21 -13.58
N ASP A 351 19.00 -2.47 -13.74
CA ASP A 351 20.40 -2.77 -13.96
C ASP A 351 20.90 -2.26 -15.33
N ASP A 352 22.20 -2.02 -15.44
CA ASP A 352 22.83 -1.44 -16.64
C ASP A 352 22.58 -2.28 -17.90
N ASP A 353 22.49 -3.61 -17.77
CA ASP A 353 22.25 -4.53 -18.90
C ASP A 353 20.80 -4.41 -19.39
N THR A 354 19.84 -4.38 -18.48
CA THR A 354 18.42 -4.16 -18.79
C THR A 354 18.21 -2.81 -19.43
N PHE A 355 18.73 -1.73 -18.83
CA PHE A 355 18.60 -0.38 -19.35
C PHE A 355 19.20 -0.23 -20.75
N THR A 356 20.39 -0.83 -21.01
CA THR A 356 21.06 -0.76 -22.30
C THR A 356 20.36 -1.56 -23.39
N ASN A 357 19.82 -2.74 -23.07
CA ASN A 357 19.26 -3.66 -24.06
C ASN A 357 17.74 -3.54 -24.25
N GLN A 358 17.00 -3.07 -23.25
CA GLN A 358 15.54 -3.02 -23.25
C GLN A 358 14.99 -1.59 -23.17
N GLY A 359 15.82 -0.64 -22.78
CA GLY A 359 15.53 0.77 -22.78
C GLY A 359 14.96 1.30 -21.45
N SER A 360 14.29 2.43 -21.54
CA SER A 360 13.78 3.20 -20.41
C SER A 360 12.41 2.72 -19.95
N VAL A 361 12.09 2.95 -18.69
CA VAL A 361 10.71 2.87 -18.18
C VAL A 361 9.90 3.98 -18.82
N VAL A 362 8.94 3.62 -19.66
CA VAL A 362 8.12 4.59 -20.42
C VAL A 362 6.66 4.61 -20.00
N ASP A 363 6.21 3.60 -19.26
CA ASP A 363 4.81 3.49 -18.86
C ASP A 363 4.62 2.59 -17.64
N MET A 364 3.54 2.78 -16.90
CA MET A 364 3.23 2.02 -15.69
C MET A 364 1.73 1.82 -15.52
N ALA A 365 1.36 0.67 -14.93
CA ALA A 365 0.01 0.40 -14.43
C ALA A 365 0.09 -0.33 -13.08
N LEU A 366 -0.94 -0.21 -12.25
CA LEU A 366 -0.98 -0.82 -10.93
C LEU A 366 -2.22 -1.71 -10.79
N ASN A 367 -2.02 -2.92 -10.25
CA ASN A 367 -3.09 -3.85 -9.89
C ASN A 367 -2.87 -4.35 -8.46
N GLY A 368 -3.61 -3.81 -7.50
CA GLY A 368 -3.38 -4.07 -6.09
C GLY A 368 -1.97 -3.61 -5.70
N ASN A 369 -1.10 -4.54 -5.32
CA ASN A 369 0.32 -4.27 -5.06
C ASN A 369 1.25 -4.76 -6.20
N VAL A 370 0.70 -5.12 -7.35
CA VAL A 370 1.50 -5.51 -8.52
C VAL A 370 1.61 -4.31 -9.46
N LEU A 371 2.79 -3.77 -9.57
CA LEU A 371 3.15 -2.72 -10.50
C LEU A 371 3.59 -3.37 -11.83
N THR A 372 2.85 -3.12 -12.90
CA THR A 372 3.31 -3.42 -14.26
C THR A 372 4.05 -2.20 -14.79
N TYR A 373 5.28 -2.36 -15.24
CA TYR A 373 6.04 -1.29 -15.90
C TYR A 373 6.49 -1.72 -17.28
N ARG A 374 6.58 -0.77 -18.19
CA ARG A 374 6.90 -0.99 -19.59
C ARG A 374 8.26 -0.39 -19.93
N LEU A 375 9.11 -1.19 -20.58
CA LEU A 375 10.39 -0.76 -21.11
C LEU A 375 10.32 -0.57 -22.63
N SER A 376 10.96 0.48 -23.13
CA SER A 376 11.14 0.72 -24.57
C SER A 376 12.51 1.31 -24.84
N THR A 377 13.18 0.80 -25.89
CA THR A 377 14.45 1.34 -26.39
C THR A 377 14.29 2.70 -27.06
N THR A 378 13.06 3.12 -27.26
CA THR A 378 12.75 4.46 -27.76
C THR A 378 12.09 5.24 -26.63
N PRO A 379 12.81 6.17 -25.99
CA PRO A 379 12.40 6.82 -24.75
C PRO A 379 11.37 7.95 -24.97
N THR A 380 10.45 7.84 -25.91
CA THR A 380 9.26 8.70 -25.94
C THR A 380 8.09 7.90 -25.40
N PRO A 381 7.44 8.39 -24.34
CA PRO A 381 6.17 7.83 -23.91
C PRO A 381 5.05 8.06 -24.94
N PHE A 382 5.29 8.94 -25.93
CA PHE A 382 4.30 9.36 -26.90
C PHE A 382 4.63 8.82 -28.29
N TYR A 383 3.64 8.21 -28.91
CA TYR A 383 3.69 7.92 -30.33
C TYR A 383 3.38 9.18 -31.13
N MET A 384 4.25 9.48 -32.10
CA MET A 384 3.90 10.44 -33.12
C MET A 384 3.13 9.71 -34.23
N PHE A 385 2.07 10.31 -34.72
CA PHE A 385 1.25 9.77 -35.81
C PHE A 385 2.12 9.32 -36.99
N GLY A 386 1.89 8.09 -37.48
CA GLY A 386 2.61 7.51 -38.63
C GLY A 386 3.93 6.80 -38.29
N GLU A 387 4.31 6.66 -37.04
CA GLU A 387 5.48 5.87 -36.66
C GLU A 387 5.18 4.35 -36.67
N THR A 388 6.17 3.55 -37.07
CA THR A 388 6.10 2.09 -36.98
C THR A 388 6.10 1.65 -35.52
N LYS A 389 5.28 0.66 -35.18
CA LYS A 389 5.22 0.05 -33.84
C LYS A 389 6.61 -0.26 -33.31
N ARG A 390 6.88 0.17 -32.10
CA ARG A 390 8.15 -0.04 -31.42
C ARG A 390 8.04 -1.27 -30.54
N PRO A 391 9.10 -2.07 -30.40
CA PRO A 391 9.09 -3.16 -29.45
C PRO A 391 9.07 -2.58 -28.03
N TYR A 392 8.19 -3.12 -27.19
CA TYR A 392 8.16 -2.85 -25.77
C TYR A 392 8.11 -4.16 -24.99
N TYR A 393 8.53 -4.08 -23.72
CA TYR A 393 8.57 -5.21 -22.80
C TYR A 393 7.86 -4.84 -21.51
N ASP A 394 6.84 -5.62 -21.12
CA ASP A 394 6.11 -5.41 -19.88
C ASP A 394 6.64 -6.35 -18.80
N TYR A 395 6.87 -5.79 -17.62
CA TYR A 395 7.34 -6.49 -16.44
C TYR A 395 6.43 -6.21 -15.26
N ASN A 396 6.36 -7.19 -14.34
CA ASN A 396 5.62 -7.04 -13.10
C ASN A 396 6.60 -6.94 -11.93
N TYR A 397 6.35 -6.01 -11.03
CA TYR A 397 7.05 -5.83 -9.77
C TYR A 397 6.05 -5.84 -8.62
N VAL A 398 6.28 -6.67 -7.60
CA VAL A 398 5.42 -6.71 -6.41
C VAL A 398 5.91 -5.65 -5.42
N LEU A 399 5.05 -4.69 -5.10
CA LEU A 399 5.34 -3.68 -4.09
C LEU A 399 5.35 -4.35 -2.71
N ASN A 400 6.52 -4.46 -2.11
CA ASN A 400 6.77 -5.15 -0.85
C ASN A 400 6.67 -4.21 0.37
N PHE A 401 5.82 -3.19 0.31
CA PHE A 401 5.57 -2.29 1.43
C PHE A 401 4.09 -1.96 1.55
N ASN A 402 3.66 -1.71 2.77
CA ASN A 402 2.29 -1.29 3.03
C ASN A 402 2.07 0.11 2.45
N SER A 403 1.01 0.30 1.68
CA SER A 403 0.66 1.56 1.04
C SER A 403 0.46 2.73 2.02
N ASN A 404 0.23 2.43 3.31
CA ASN A 404 0.02 3.41 4.38
C ASN A 404 1.21 3.52 5.35
N VAL A 405 2.38 2.93 5.00
CA VAL A 405 3.61 3.00 5.81
C VAL A 405 4.64 3.85 5.10
N ASP A 406 5.20 4.84 5.78
CA ASP A 406 6.32 5.62 5.24
C ASP A 406 7.61 4.81 5.29
N ILE A 407 8.01 4.24 4.16
CA ILE A 407 9.20 3.40 4.06
C ILE A 407 10.50 4.17 4.39
N ALA A 408 10.56 5.49 4.16
CA ALA A 408 11.71 6.29 4.53
C ALA A 408 11.86 6.39 6.06
N MET A 409 10.75 6.59 6.77
CA MET A 409 10.74 6.54 8.24
C MET A 409 11.13 5.15 8.77
N VAL A 410 10.71 4.08 8.09
CA VAL A 410 11.09 2.71 8.48
C VAL A 410 12.58 2.47 8.26
N LYS A 411 13.18 3.00 7.17
CA LYS A 411 14.64 2.98 6.95
C LYS A 411 15.38 3.68 8.08
N ASP A 412 14.94 4.87 8.50
CA ASP A 412 15.52 5.60 9.65
C ASP A 412 15.42 4.79 10.95
N PHE A 413 14.31 4.10 11.16
CA PHE A 413 14.14 3.19 12.30
C PHE A 413 15.16 2.05 12.26
N VAL A 414 15.33 1.38 11.12
CA VAL A 414 16.28 0.27 10.94
C VAL A 414 17.72 0.76 11.13
N ASP A 415 18.10 1.88 10.50
CA ASP A 415 19.46 2.45 10.62
C ASP A 415 19.79 2.83 12.07
N ARG A 416 18.82 3.36 12.80
CA ARG A 416 18.93 3.61 14.25
C ARG A 416 19.23 2.33 15.03
N LEU A 417 18.55 1.20 14.69
CA LEU A 417 18.83 -0.09 15.33
C LEU A 417 20.28 -0.55 15.08
N TYR A 418 20.74 -0.47 13.84
CA TYR A 418 22.13 -0.81 13.48
C TYR A 418 23.13 0.08 14.22
N THR A 419 22.90 1.38 14.20
CA THR A 419 23.79 2.36 14.85
C THR A 419 23.89 2.13 16.36
N ILE A 420 22.78 1.83 17.04
CA ILE A 420 22.79 1.64 18.49
C ILE A 420 23.29 0.24 18.88
N ILE A 421 22.85 -0.81 18.16
CA ILE A 421 23.18 -2.19 18.51
C ILE A 421 24.59 -2.56 18.04
N LEU A 422 24.94 -2.19 16.80
CA LEU A 422 26.18 -2.60 16.15
C LEU A 422 27.25 -1.52 16.04
N ASP A 423 27.00 -0.27 16.49
CA ASP A 423 27.91 0.90 16.40
C ASP A 423 28.30 1.26 14.95
N ARG A 424 27.46 1.01 13.98
CA ARG A 424 27.65 1.36 12.56
C ARG A 424 26.31 1.59 11.86
N PRO A 425 26.30 2.39 10.78
CA PRO A 425 25.11 2.48 9.94
C PRO A 425 24.79 1.13 9.26
N ALA A 426 23.55 0.95 8.85
CA ALA A 426 23.16 -0.18 8.01
C ALA A 426 23.78 -0.05 6.63
N GLU A 427 24.12 -1.18 6.00
CA GLU A 427 24.48 -1.22 4.58
C GLU A 427 23.20 -1.05 3.75
N GLU A 428 23.28 -0.33 2.63
CA GLU A 428 22.11 0.04 1.82
C GLU A 428 21.22 -1.17 1.46
N ALA A 429 21.82 -2.27 1.02
CA ALA A 429 21.07 -3.49 0.70
C ALA A 429 20.33 -4.05 1.92
N GLY A 430 21.01 -4.18 3.06
CA GLY A 430 20.38 -4.66 4.30
C GLY A 430 19.33 -3.69 4.84
N LEU A 431 19.52 -2.39 4.63
CA LEU A 431 18.57 -1.36 5.01
C LEU A 431 17.26 -1.48 4.22
N ILE A 432 17.36 -1.66 2.90
CA ILE A 432 16.23 -1.87 2.00
C ILE A 432 15.48 -3.16 2.37
N ASP A 433 16.20 -4.27 2.51
CA ASP A 433 15.61 -5.58 2.81
C ASP A 433 14.81 -5.55 4.13
N TRP A 434 15.42 -5.04 5.21
CA TRP A 434 14.75 -4.95 6.51
C TRP A 434 13.59 -3.97 6.53
N ALA A 435 13.74 -2.80 5.88
CA ALA A 435 12.67 -1.83 5.83
C ALA A 435 11.47 -2.36 5.04
N SER A 436 11.71 -3.05 3.91
CA SER A 436 10.67 -3.70 3.12
C SER A 436 9.96 -4.81 3.90
N ALA A 437 10.72 -5.69 4.57
CA ALA A 437 10.16 -6.77 5.38
C ALA A 437 9.32 -6.27 6.57
N LEU A 438 9.71 -5.16 7.21
CA LEU A 438 8.89 -4.49 8.23
C LEU A 438 7.62 -3.87 7.65
N ALA A 439 7.75 -3.16 6.55
CA ALA A 439 6.63 -2.45 5.92
C ALA A 439 5.59 -3.42 5.34
N SER A 440 6.02 -4.59 4.84
CA SER A 440 5.14 -5.66 4.37
C SER A 440 4.51 -6.48 5.51
N GLY A 441 5.08 -6.42 6.72
CA GLY A 441 4.69 -7.26 7.85
C GLY A 441 5.26 -8.68 7.81
N GLU A 442 6.19 -8.98 6.89
CA GLU A 442 6.91 -10.25 6.83
C GLU A 442 7.75 -10.48 8.09
N ASN A 443 8.40 -9.42 8.57
CA ASN A 443 9.12 -9.42 9.84
C ASN A 443 8.53 -8.35 10.78
N THR A 444 8.76 -8.57 12.06
CA THR A 444 8.42 -7.61 13.11
C THR A 444 9.67 -6.86 13.59
N SER A 445 9.48 -5.74 14.28
CA SER A 445 10.59 -4.99 14.87
C SER A 445 11.39 -5.82 15.87
N ALA A 446 10.73 -6.71 16.62
CA ALA A 446 11.40 -7.65 17.54
C ALA A 446 12.30 -8.65 16.81
N ASP A 447 11.90 -9.12 15.59
CA ASP A 447 12.69 -10.06 14.80
C ASP A 447 14.02 -9.43 14.35
N ILE A 448 14.00 -8.16 13.94
CA ILE A 448 15.21 -7.44 13.54
C ILE A 448 16.13 -7.23 14.74
N VAL A 449 15.60 -6.74 15.86
CA VAL A 449 16.40 -6.55 17.08
C VAL A 449 17.01 -7.89 17.52
N TYR A 450 16.23 -8.99 17.47
CA TYR A 450 16.70 -10.33 17.76
C TYR A 450 17.84 -10.75 16.82
N GLY A 451 17.68 -10.54 15.52
CA GLY A 451 18.72 -10.85 14.53
C GLY A 451 20.02 -10.09 14.78
N LEU A 452 19.93 -8.78 15.03
CA LEU A 452 21.09 -7.94 15.32
C LEU A 452 21.78 -8.32 16.63
N ALA A 453 21.04 -8.53 17.72
CA ALA A 453 21.56 -8.86 19.04
C ALA A 453 22.13 -10.30 19.14
N ASN A 454 21.73 -11.19 18.23
CA ASN A 454 22.27 -12.55 18.15
C ASN A 454 23.33 -12.75 17.07
N SER A 455 23.66 -11.70 16.30
CA SER A 455 24.73 -11.74 15.29
C SER A 455 26.10 -11.98 15.93
N ASP A 456 27.00 -12.60 15.16
CA ASP A 456 28.40 -12.76 15.57
C ASP A 456 29.08 -11.40 15.80
N GLU A 457 28.69 -10.37 15.04
CA GLU A 457 29.17 -9.01 15.19
C GLU A 457 28.88 -8.45 16.59
N PHE A 458 27.62 -8.60 17.06
CA PHE A 458 27.22 -8.15 18.40
C PHE A 458 27.92 -8.97 19.49
N LYS A 459 27.96 -10.30 19.37
CA LYS A 459 28.60 -11.20 20.34
C LYS A 459 30.09 -10.92 20.48
N ASN A 460 30.77 -10.63 19.37
CA ASN A 460 32.22 -10.35 19.35
C ASN A 460 32.59 -9.00 19.97
N LYS A 461 31.60 -8.12 20.26
CA LYS A 461 31.86 -6.86 20.99
C LYS A 461 32.23 -7.10 22.46
N GLY A 462 31.89 -8.25 23.04
CA GLY A 462 32.22 -8.58 24.42
C GLY A 462 31.64 -7.63 25.46
N LEU A 463 30.43 -7.12 25.23
CA LEU A 463 29.78 -6.13 26.08
C LEU A 463 29.42 -6.69 27.45
N SER A 464 29.52 -5.84 28.47
CA SER A 464 28.99 -6.13 29.81
C SER A 464 27.44 -6.16 29.79
N ASN A 465 26.85 -6.82 30.78
CA ASN A 465 25.40 -6.81 30.97
C ASN A 465 24.82 -5.39 31.07
N ASP A 466 25.54 -4.48 31.73
CA ASP A 466 25.17 -3.08 31.86
C ASP A 466 25.07 -2.38 30.49
N GLU A 467 26.06 -2.61 29.62
CA GLU A 467 26.10 -2.04 28.26
C GLU A 467 25.03 -2.66 27.37
N ILE A 468 24.77 -3.96 27.49
CA ILE A 468 23.71 -4.65 26.74
C ILE A 468 22.34 -4.05 27.09
N ILE A 469 22.03 -3.92 28.38
CA ILE A 469 20.77 -3.35 28.87
C ILE A 469 20.59 -1.94 28.31
N GLU A 470 21.60 -1.09 28.46
CA GLU A 470 21.56 0.31 28.03
C GLU A 470 21.31 0.41 26.49
N ARG A 471 21.96 -0.48 25.70
CA ARG A 471 21.73 -0.53 24.25
C ARG A 471 20.30 -0.94 23.91
N MET A 472 19.73 -1.94 24.58
CA MET A 472 18.36 -2.38 24.34
C MET A 472 17.35 -1.28 24.69
N TYR A 473 17.53 -0.57 25.81
CA TYR A 473 16.70 0.59 26.15
C TYR A 473 16.73 1.66 25.05
N ARG A 474 17.92 2.01 24.57
CA ARG A 474 18.07 3.04 23.53
C ARG A 474 17.56 2.57 22.17
N ALA A 475 17.83 1.33 21.80
CA ALA A 475 17.42 0.77 20.50
C ALA A 475 15.90 0.60 20.42
N MET A 476 15.30 -0.04 21.41
CA MET A 476 13.88 -0.37 21.39
C MET A 476 13.01 0.77 21.94
N LEU A 477 13.37 1.37 23.07
CA LEU A 477 12.53 2.36 23.74
C LEU A 477 12.95 3.81 23.47
N GLY A 478 14.05 4.04 22.73
CA GLY A 478 14.49 5.38 22.32
C GLY A 478 14.97 6.27 23.47
N ARG A 479 15.25 5.71 24.65
CA ARG A 479 15.66 6.44 25.87
C ARG A 479 16.74 5.71 26.64
N ALA A 480 17.40 6.39 27.56
CA ALA A 480 18.27 5.75 28.52
C ALA A 480 17.48 4.90 29.54
N SER A 481 18.14 3.89 30.11
CA SER A 481 17.54 3.10 31.18
C SER A 481 17.30 3.96 32.43
N ASP A 482 16.19 3.72 33.11
CA ASP A 482 16.01 4.22 34.49
C ASP A 482 16.69 3.30 35.48
N ALA A 483 17.01 3.84 36.70
CA ALA A 483 17.81 3.12 37.66
C ALA A 483 17.14 1.83 38.18
N SER A 484 15.81 1.82 38.34
CA SER A 484 15.09 0.64 38.83
C SER A 484 14.99 -0.43 37.73
N GLY A 485 14.53 -0.08 36.51
CA GLY A 485 14.43 -1.01 35.41
C GLY A 485 15.78 -1.62 35.02
N LYS A 486 16.87 -0.82 35.10
CA LYS A 486 18.20 -1.34 34.85
C LYS A 486 18.62 -2.37 35.93
N ALA A 487 18.34 -2.08 37.23
CA ALA A 487 18.62 -3.01 38.29
C ALA A 487 17.85 -4.32 38.16
N ASP A 488 16.57 -4.26 37.80
CA ASP A 488 15.73 -5.42 37.59
C ASP A 488 16.26 -6.31 36.44
N TRP A 489 16.71 -5.72 35.35
CA TRP A 489 17.30 -6.47 34.22
C TRP A 489 18.67 -7.04 34.56
N LEU A 490 19.50 -6.32 35.33
CA LEU A 490 20.77 -6.87 35.82
C LEU A 490 20.55 -8.08 36.73
N ASP A 491 19.56 -8.02 37.61
CA ASP A 491 19.19 -9.18 38.45
C ASP A 491 18.65 -10.34 37.59
N ALA A 492 17.78 -10.07 36.60
CA ALA A 492 17.30 -11.09 35.69
C ALA A 492 18.44 -11.78 34.91
N MET A 493 19.42 -11.01 34.42
CA MET A 493 20.60 -11.57 33.75
C MET A 493 21.51 -12.38 34.72
N ALA A 494 21.67 -11.92 35.94
CA ALA A 494 22.39 -12.68 36.96
C ALA A 494 21.70 -14.02 37.28
N ASN A 495 20.38 -14.08 37.15
CA ASN A 495 19.57 -15.26 37.34
C ASN A 495 19.39 -16.13 36.08
N GLY A 496 20.05 -15.81 34.95
CA GLY A 496 20.14 -16.67 33.80
C GLY A 496 19.40 -16.21 32.56
N CYS A 497 18.68 -15.10 32.62
CA CYS A 497 18.13 -14.43 31.46
C CYS A 497 19.25 -13.94 30.53
N THR A 498 19.05 -14.00 29.22
CA THR A 498 19.95 -13.45 28.21
C THR A 498 19.41 -12.14 27.64
N VAL A 499 20.13 -11.56 26.67
CA VAL A 499 19.63 -10.40 25.91
C VAL A 499 18.27 -10.69 25.28
N ASN A 500 17.98 -11.94 24.92
CA ASN A 500 16.71 -12.32 24.32
C ASN A 500 15.53 -12.18 25.29
N GLY A 501 15.74 -12.38 26.59
CA GLY A 501 14.70 -12.12 27.59
C GLY A 501 14.40 -10.62 27.73
N ILE A 502 15.40 -9.75 27.59
CA ILE A 502 15.20 -8.30 27.55
C ILE A 502 14.40 -7.91 26.32
N ILE A 503 14.78 -8.41 25.14
CA ILE A 503 14.06 -8.15 23.87
C ILE A 503 12.62 -8.63 23.98
N ASN A 504 12.40 -9.83 24.51
CA ASN A 504 11.05 -10.38 24.70
C ASN A 504 10.20 -9.53 25.67
N GLY A 505 10.80 -9.07 26.77
CA GLY A 505 10.12 -8.18 27.72
C GLY A 505 9.76 -6.83 27.11
N PHE A 506 10.67 -6.22 26.35
CA PHE A 506 10.41 -4.93 25.71
C PHE A 506 9.44 -5.04 24.54
N SER A 507 9.53 -6.10 23.72
CA SER A 507 8.62 -6.30 22.61
C SER A 507 7.16 -6.49 23.06
N GLY A 508 6.94 -7.02 24.25
CA GLY A 508 5.62 -7.12 24.89
C GLY A 508 5.14 -5.86 25.60
N SER A 509 5.94 -4.79 25.65
CA SER A 509 5.56 -3.56 26.35
C SER A 509 4.70 -2.63 25.50
N GLU A 510 3.80 -1.89 26.14
CA GLU A 510 3.00 -0.84 25.50
C GLU A 510 3.89 0.28 24.96
N GLU A 511 5.01 0.61 25.63
CA GLU A 511 5.96 1.63 25.20
C GLU A 511 6.56 1.29 23.83
N PHE A 512 7.02 0.05 23.62
CA PHE A 512 7.58 -0.36 22.33
C PHE A 512 6.50 -0.49 21.25
N ALA A 513 5.31 -1.00 21.61
CA ALA A 513 4.18 -1.08 20.69
C ALA A 513 3.78 0.31 20.15
N ASN A 514 3.74 1.33 21.01
CA ASN A 514 3.45 2.71 20.62
C ASN A 514 4.54 3.30 19.72
N ILE A 515 5.82 3.02 20.00
CA ILE A 515 6.93 3.44 19.13
C ILE A 515 6.78 2.82 17.74
N CYS A 516 6.59 1.50 17.65
CA CYS A 516 6.44 0.80 16.37
C CYS A 516 5.20 1.29 15.61
N SER A 517 4.09 1.52 16.30
CA SER A 517 2.87 2.07 15.72
C SER A 517 3.10 3.47 15.10
N GLY A 518 3.97 4.29 15.70
CA GLY A 518 4.35 5.59 15.13
C GLY A 518 5.07 5.50 13.79
N TYR A 519 5.68 4.36 13.49
CA TYR A 519 6.29 4.04 12.19
C TYR A 519 5.37 3.22 11.28
N GLY A 520 4.16 2.87 11.73
CA GLY A 520 3.22 2.01 10.99
C GLY A 520 3.64 0.54 10.90
N ILE A 521 4.57 0.07 11.76
CA ILE A 521 5.13 -1.28 11.74
C ILE A 521 4.73 -2.07 13.00
N SER A 522 4.84 -3.40 12.94
CA SER A 522 4.52 -4.28 14.05
C SER A 522 5.68 -4.38 15.05
N ALA A 523 5.37 -4.28 16.33
CA ALA A 523 6.32 -4.55 17.41
C ALA A 523 6.75 -6.03 17.41
N GLY A 524 5.79 -6.94 17.30
CA GLY A 524 6.00 -8.39 17.30
C GLY A 524 6.43 -8.96 18.66
N ASN A 525 6.74 -10.26 18.65
CA ASN A 525 7.29 -10.99 19.78
C ASN A 525 8.26 -12.03 19.26
N ILE A 526 9.38 -12.25 19.95
CA ILE A 526 10.30 -13.31 19.59
C ILE A 526 9.75 -14.67 19.99
N THR A 527 9.63 -15.59 19.02
CA THR A 527 9.20 -16.97 19.24
C THR A 527 10.37 -17.94 19.42
N SER A 528 11.55 -17.60 18.89
CA SER A 528 12.74 -18.45 18.77
C SER A 528 13.72 -18.32 19.95
N CYS A 529 13.28 -17.88 21.15
CA CYS A 529 14.13 -17.77 22.31
C CYS A 529 14.10 -19.03 23.19
N GLU A 530 15.17 -19.20 23.99
CA GLU A 530 15.26 -20.28 24.98
C GLU A 530 14.18 -20.16 26.06
N ALA A 531 13.83 -21.26 26.71
CA ALA A 531 12.79 -21.28 27.75
C ALA A 531 13.08 -20.26 28.87
N ARG A 532 14.34 -20.13 29.26
CA ARG A 532 14.79 -19.16 30.29
C ARG A 532 14.58 -17.68 29.93
N ASP A 533 14.37 -17.37 28.64
CA ASP A 533 14.14 -16.01 28.16
C ASP A 533 12.64 -15.70 27.95
N LYS A 534 11.76 -16.70 28.03
CA LYS A 534 10.31 -16.54 27.83
C LYS A 534 9.60 -15.96 29.06
N ASN A 535 10.12 -16.23 30.25
CA ASN A 535 9.57 -15.70 31.50
C ASN A 535 10.72 -15.51 32.51
N VAL A 536 11.22 -14.30 32.62
CA VAL A 536 12.39 -13.98 33.43
C VAL A 536 12.15 -14.22 34.94
N ASN A 537 10.93 -14.00 35.42
CA ASN A 537 10.57 -14.22 36.82
C ASN A 537 10.57 -15.72 37.17
N LEU A 538 10.00 -16.56 36.31
CA LEU A 538 10.06 -18.01 36.45
C LEU A 538 11.51 -18.49 36.43
N THR A 539 12.34 -17.95 35.55
CA THR A 539 13.76 -18.28 35.45
C THR A 539 14.51 -17.91 36.74
N ALA A 540 14.22 -16.76 37.30
CA ALA A 540 14.75 -16.36 38.59
C ALA A 540 14.29 -17.30 39.75
N PHE A 541 13.03 -17.74 39.72
CA PHE A 541 12.53 -18.75 40.65
C PHE A 541 13.30 -20.08 40.54
N VAL A 542 13.54 -20.58 39.31
CA VAL A 542 14.33 -21.80 39.13
C VAL A 542 15.78 -21.61 39.51
N SER A 543 16.42 -20.47 39.13
CA SER A 543 17.79 -20.11 39.51
C SER A 543 17.97 -20.10 41.04
N ARG A 544 16.95 -19.64 41.76
CA ARG A 544 16.91 -19.67 43.22
C ARG A 544 17.01 -21.09 43.77
N MET A 545 16.43 -22.09 43.12
CA MET A 545 16.56 -23.52 43.55
C MET A 545 18.02 -23.96 43.47
N TYR A 546 18.74 -23.63 42.42
CA TYR A 546 20.16 -23.92 42.30
C TYR A 546 20.97 -23.22 43.36
N THR A 547 20.76 -21.90 43.56
CA THR A 547 21.60 -21.12 44.44
C THR A 547 21.30 -21.33 45.92
N LYS A 548 20.02 -21.40 46.31
CA LYS A 548 19.63 -21.54 47.75
C LYS A 548 19.51 -22.99 48.18
N ALA A 549 18.94 -23.90 47.36
CA ALA A 549 18.82 -25.26 47.73
C ALA A 549 20.11 -26.06 47.46
N LEU A 550 20.69 -26.01 46.26
CA LEU A 550 21.90 -26.77 45.95
C LEU A 550 23.21 -26.07 46.35
N GLY A 551 23.17 -24.75 46.55
CA GLY A 551 24.36 -23.97 46.94
C GLY A 551 25.39 -23.79 45.82
N ARG A 552 24.96 -23.84 44.57
CA ARG A 552 25.78 -23.62 43.38
C ARG A 552 25.09 -22.77 42.34
N ALA A 553 25.86 -22.29 41.37
CA ALA A 553 25.29 -21.65 40.18
C ALA A 553 24.44 -22.65 39.36
N TYR A 554 23.46 -22.15 38.65
CA TYR A 554 22.67 -22.94 37.68
C TYR A 554 23.55 -23.43 36.52
N ASP A 555 23.17 -24.53 35.92
CA ASP A 555 23.62 -24.90 34.60
C ASP A 555 22.52 -24.52 33.57
N VAL A 556 22.94 -24.10 32.37
CA VAL A 556 22.03 -23.57 31.34
C VAL A 556 21.00 -24.60 30.89
N SER A 557 21.43 -25.88 30.73
CA SER A 557 20.53 -26.95 30.31
C SER A 557 19.41 -27.16 31.33
N GLY A 558 19.78 -27.40 32.61
CA GLY A 558 18.81 -27.63 33.66
C GLY A 558 17.89 -26.41 33.91
N LEU A 559 18.42 -25.18 33.76
CA LEU A 559 17.59 -23.98 33.86
C LEU A 559 16.53 -23.94 32.75
N ASN A 560 16.92 -24.25 31.51
CA ASN A 560 15.99 -24.34 30.38
C ASN A 560 15.00 -25.48 30.52
N ASP A 561 15.43 -26.66 30.98
CA ASP A 561 14.57 -27.84 31.14
C ASP A 561 13.45 -27.56 32.16
N TRP A 562 13.80 -27.07 33.36
CA TRP A 562 12.82 -26.75 34.39
C TRP A 562 11.87 -25.62 34.01
N THR A 563 12.41 -24.56 33.41
CA THR A 563 11.60 -23.44 32.94
C THR A 563 10.68 -23.90 31.80
N GLY A 564 11.21 -24.69 30.85
CA GLY A 564 10.44 -25.26 29.75
C GLY A 564 9.34 -26.22 30.22
N ASP A 565 9.62 -27.07 31.17
CA ASP A 565 8.62 -28.00 31.75
C ASP A 565 7.49 -27.24 32.46
N TYR A 566 7.80 -26.14 33.15
CA TYR A 566 6.76 -25.29 33.74
C TYR A 566 5.90 -24.62 32.68
N LEU A 567 6.53 -23.97 31.69
CA LEU A 567 5.82 -23.27 30.61
C LEU A 567 4.93 -24.19 29.78
N ASN A 568 5.32 -25.46 29.65
CA ASN A 568 4.55 -26.49 28.94
C ASN A 568 3.53 -27.24 29.83
N GLY A 569 3.34 -26.81 31.08
CA GLY A 569 2.39 -27.44 32.02
C GLY A 569 2.81 -28.80 32.55
N LYS A 570 4.05 -29.25 32.31
CA LYS A 570 4.59 -30.52 32.77
C LYS A 570 5.06 -30.48 34.23
N ALA A 571 5.40 -29.30 34.73
CA ALA A 571 5.80 -29.05 36.11
C ALA A 571 5.02 -27.88 36.70
N THR A 572 4.82 -27.93 38.03
CA THR A 572 4.36 -26.79 38.85
C THR A 572 5.55 -26.29 39.68
N ALA A 573 5.43 -25.12 40.29
CA ALA A 573 6.46 -24.59 41.21
C ALA A 573 6.76 -25.60 42.36
N ASP A 574 5.73 -26.27 42.90
CA ASP A 574 5.89 -27.27 43.93
C ASP A 574 6.65 -28.49 43.39
N LYS A 575 6.34 -28.96 42.17
CA LYS A 575 7.07 -30.06 41.54
C LYS A 575 8.54 -29.73 41.29
N ILE A 576 8.85 -28.46 40.91
CA ILE A 576 10.23 -27.97 40.80
C ILE A 576 10.91 -28.07 42.18
N ALA A 577 10.26 -27.55 43.23
CA ALA A 577 10.80 -27.57 44.59
C ALA A 577 11.10 -29.02 45.04
N TYR A 578 10.17 -29.97 44.84
CA TYR A 578 10.41 -31.40 45.13
C TYR A 578 11.55 -31.97 44.30
N GLY A 579 11.62 -31.65 42.99
CA GLY A 579 12.68 -32.12 42.13
C GLY A 579 14.09 -31.71 42.60
N PHE A 580 14.24 -30.51 43.14
CA PHE A 580 15.51 -30.05 43.69
C PHE A 580 15.84 -30.66 45.06
N ILE A 581 14.91 -30.62 46.03
CA ILE A 581 15.18 -31.03 47.43
C ILE A 581 15.27 -32.58 47.59
N LEU A 582 14.57 -33.33 46.74
CA LEU A 582 14.62 -34.80 46.75
C LEU A 582 15.59 -35.35 45.67
N SER A 583 16.44 -34.51 45.08
CA SER A 583 17.44 -34.95 44.10
C SER A 583 18.61 -35.63 44.77
N GLN A 584 19.27 -36.56 44.06
CA GLN A 584 20.53 -37.18 44.51
C GLN A 584 21.63 -36.15 44.82
N GLU A 585 21.64 -35.03 44.07
CA GLU A 585 22.58 -33.94 44.29
C GLU A 585 22.34 -33.28 45.64
N PHE A 586 21.11 -32.96 45.97
CA PHE A 586 20.77 -32.37 47.27
C PHE A 586 21.05 -33.34 48.44
N GLU A 587 20.66 -34.60 48.29
CA GLU A 587 20.93 -35.65 49.27
C GLU A 587 22.44 -35.84 49.48
N GLY A 588 23.23 -35.80 48.42
CA GLY A 588 24.69 -35.89 48.44
C GLY A 588 25.39 -34.78 49.22
N ARG A 589 24.70 -33.68 49.55
CA ARG A 589 25.21 -32.63 50.44
C ARG A 589 25.35 -33.10 51.90
N ASN A 590 24.71 -34.21 52.27
CA ASN A 590 24.75 -34.79 53.59
C ASN A 590 24.52 -33.77 54.75
N LEU A 591 23.52 -32.91 54.58
CA LEU A 591 23.19 -31.85 55.55
C LEU A 591 22.71 -32.49 56.88
N SER A 592 23.11 -31.89 58.03
CA SER A 592 22.44 -32.17 59.29
C SER A 592 20.98 -31.71 59.25
N ASP A 593 20.12 -32.19 60.17
CA ASP A 593 18.73 -31.76 60.21
C ASP A 593 18.58 -30.25 60.45
N GLU A 594 19.48 -29.65 61.29
CA GLU A 594 19.54 -28.19 61.46
C GLU A 594 19.85 -27.48 60.18
N ALA A 595 20.87 -27.93 59.41
CA ALA A 595 21.28 -27.33 58.15
C ALA A 595 20.21 -27.58 57.05
N TYR A 596 19.52 -28.70 57.11
CA TYR A 596 18.38 -28.98 56.22
C TYR A 596 17.25 -27.98 56.43
N VAL A 597 16.78 -27.78 57.67
CA VAL A 597 15.73 -26.80 57.99
C VAL A 597 16.18 -25.37 57.63
N ASP A 598 17.40 -24.98 57.93
CA ASP A 598 17.94 -23.68 57.56
C ASP A 598 17.92 -23.46 56.04
N THR A 599 18.24 -24.49 55.26
CA THR A 599 18.19 -24.47 53.79
C THR A 599 16.77 -24.26 53.28
N LEU A 600 15.76 -24.95 53.83
CA LEU A 600 14.37 -24.79 53.47
C LEU A 600 13.86 -23.36 53.73
N TYR A 601 14.19 -22.80 54.93
CA TYR A 601 13.83 -21.41 55.26
C TYR A 601 14.38 -20.40 54.22
N ARG A 602 15.66 -20.54 53.88
CA ARG A 602 16.31 -19.67 52.87
C ARG A 602 15.75 -19.88 51.48
N THR A 603 15.39 -21.10 51.11
CA THR A 603 14.91 -21.44 49.80
C THR A 603 13.45 -21.03 49.58
N PHE A 604 12.56 -21.35 50.54
CA PHE A 604 11.14 -21.20 50.36
C PHE A 604 10.50 -20.01 51.04
N PHE A 605 11.18 -19.44 52.08
CA PHE A 605 10.67 -18.28 52.84
C PHE A 605 11.52 -17.03 52.68
N ASP A 606 12.68 -17.14 52.02
CA ASP A 606 13.64 -16.06 51.77
C ASP A 606 14.11 -15.35 53.03
N ARG A 607 14.24 -16.09 54.13
CA ARG A 607 14.72 -15.57 55.42
C ARG A 607 15.47 -16.61 56.22
N GLU A 608 16.18 -16.18 57.19
CA GLU A 608 16.73 -17.09 58.22
C GLU A 608 15.61 -17.60 59.13
N PRO A 609 15.72 -18.83 59.65
CA PRO A 609 14.74 -19.36 60.58
C PRO A 609 14.72 -18.58 61.89
N ASP A 610 13.52 -18.32 62.40
CA ASP A 610 13.40 -17.88 63.77
C ASP A 610 13.64 -19.07 64.74
N ALA A 611 14.10 -18.75 65.99
CA ALA A 611 14.49 -19.81 66.93
C ALA A 611 13.35 -20.78 67.29
N SER A 612 12.10 -20.30 67.34
CA SER A 612 10.94 -21.13 67.69
C SER A 612 10.51 -22.02 66.51
N GLY A 613 10.46 -21.48 65.32
CA GLY A 613 10.09 -22.23 64.09
C GLY A 613 11.11 -23.34 63.79
N LYS A 614 12.41 -23.02 63.88
CA LYS A 614 13.47 -24.02 63.76
C LYS A 614 13.36 -25.12 64.79
N ALA A 615 13.20 -24.74 66.09
CA ALA A 615 13.05 -25.72 67.18
C ALA A 615 11.84 -26.64 66.98
N ASN A 616 10.73 -26.13 66.48
CA ASN A 616 9.52 -26.93 66.20
C ASN A 616 9.79 -27.97 65.11
N TRP A 617 10.38 -27.59 63.96
CA TRP A 617 10.69 -28.54 62.90
C TRP A 617 11.67 -29.62 63.33
N LEU A 618 12.72 -29.27 64.10
CA LEU A 618 13.67 -30.22 64.64
C LEU A 618 13.03 -31.12 65.70
N TYR A 619 12.02 -30.65 66.44
CA TYR A 619 11.27 -31.45 67.38
C TYR A 619 10.41 -32.49 66.62
N GLU A 620 9.70 -32.10 65.55
CA GLU A 620 8.92 -33.04 64.73
C GLU A 620 9.82 -34.12 64.09
N MET A 621 10.99 -33.72 63.54
CA MET A 621 11.96 -34.69 63.00
C MET A 621 12.45 -35.68 64.05
N ARG A 622 12.72 -35.25 65.29
CA ARG A 622 13.08 -36.17 66.39
C ARG A 622 11.94 -37.12 66.78
N ARG A 623 10.70 -36.74 66.48
CA ARG A 623 9.52 -37.59 66.71
C ARG A 623 9.24 -38.53 65.53
N GLY A 624 10.04 -38.51 64.51
CA GLY A 624 9.96 -39.42 63.39
C GLY A 624 9.38 -38.86 62.08
N ALA A 625 9.15 -37.53 62.01
CA ALA A 625 8.82 -36.87 60.75
C ALA A 625 10.00 -36.99 59.78
N SER A 626 9.72 -37.46 58.59
CA SER A 626 10.74 -37.52 57.53
C SER A 626 11.09 -36.16 56.99
N ARG A 627 12.24 -36.02 56.31
CA ARG A 627 12.63 -34.78 55.59
C ARG A 627 11.59 -34.40 54.56
N LYS A 628 10.90 -35.37 53.94
CA LYS A 628 9.81 -35.12 53.03
C LYS A 628 8.60 -34.49 53.75
N ASP A 629 8.22 -34.99 54.94
CA ASP A 629 7.09 -34.43 55.69
C ASP A 629 7.37 -32.96 56.09
N VAL A 630 8.62 -32.66 56.45
CA VAL A 630 9.06 -31.28 56.73
C VAL A 630 8.96 -30.43 55.45
N LEU A 631 9.45 -30.92 54.30
CA LEU A 631 9.33 -30.25 53.02
C LEU A 631 7.87 -29.96 52.65
N ASP A 632 6.99 -30.95 52.82
CA ASP A 632 5.56 -30.80 52.57
C ASP A 632 4.95 -29.66 53.40
N GLY A 633 5.38 -29.53 54.66
CA GLY A 633 4.98 -28.41 55.53
C GLY A 633 5.45 -27.05 55.03
N PHE A 634 6.67 -26.94 54.48
CA PHE A 634 7.18 -25.71 53.88
C PHE A 634 6.43 -25.33 52.60
N LEU A 635 6.17 -26.32 51.72
CA LEU A 635 5.46 -26.08 50.47
C LEU A 635 3.99 -25.74 50.69
N GLY A 636 3.37 -26.24 51.79
CA GLY A 636 2.01 -25.87 52.18
C GLY A 636 1.88 -24.53 52.93
N ALA A 637 2.99 -23.89 53.28
CA ALA A 637 2.96 -22.66 54.08
C ALA A 637 2.57 -21.42 53.22
N GLN A 638 1.87 -20.45 53.87
CA GLN A 638 1.51 -19.18 53.24
C GLN A 638 2.74 -18.38 52.79
N GLU A 639 3.87 -18.48 53.49
CA GLU A 639 5.10 -17.82 53.11
C GLU A 639 5.62 -18.29 51.74
N PHE A 640 5.55 -19.60 51.45
CA PHE A 640 5.91 -20.13 50.13
C PHE A 640 4.88 -19.71 49.07
N ALA A 641 3.59 -19.67 49.37
CA ALA A 641 2.58 -19.15 48.47
C ALA A 641 2.84 -17.68 48.12
N ASN A 642 3.23 -16.86 49.08
CA ASN A 642 3.62 -15.48 48.89
C ASN A 642 4.87 -15.37 48.00
N LEU A 643 5.89 -16.22 48.23
CA LEU A 643 7.11 -16.26 47.43
C LEU A 643 6.78 -16.65 45.98
N LYS A 644 5.97 -17.69 45.77
CA LYS A 644 5.50 -18.06 44.40
C LYS A 644 4.80 -16.90 43.70
N ALA A 645 3.92 -16.22 44.42
CA ALA A 645 3.19 -15.07 43.88
C ALA A 645 4.14 -13.90 43.50
N SER A 646 5.24 -13.67 44.24
CA SER A 646 6.21 -12.64 43.89
C SER A 646 6.99 -12.92 42.60
N PHE A 647 7.09 -14.21 42.19
CA PHE A 647 7.67 -14.63 40.93
C PHE A 647 6.60 -14.86 39.84
N GLY A 648 5.32 -14.72 40.15
CA GLY A 648 4.24 -15.01 39.21
C GLY A 648 4.11 -16.47 38.82
N VAL A 649 4.45 -17.40 39.73
CA VAL A 649 4.46 -18.86 39.52
C VAL A 649 3.55 -19.61 40.47
#